data_53dcee8f0d8ac5b986ec5d7fff61aa66
#
_entry.id   53dcee8f0d8ac5b986ec5d7fff61aa66
#
_cell.length_a   1.000
_cell.length_b   1.000
_cell.length_c   1.000
_cell.angle_alpha   90.00
_cell.angle_beta   90.00
_cell.angle_gamma   90.00
#
_symmetry.space_group_name_H-M   'P 1'
#
loop_
_entity.id
_entity.type
_entity.pdbx_description
1 polymer ?
#
loop_
_entity_poly.entity_id
_entity_poly.type
_entity_poly.pdbx_seq_one_letter_code
_entity_poly.pdbx_strand_id
1 'polypeptide(L)'
;MLLRTAKTVLIGLLLSAGLLAAPAHAASLSGDAWKVAPLAEVAAPGEQVSMPGYNDRAWVGAQVPGTVFGSYVRAGLEKEPTYGDNIYKVDKAKYDRDYWYRTEFVVPTGDRTGKIWLNFDGVNRDADVFVNGKSVGGMRGFMQRGRFDITTLVHIGGRNGLAVLDHLPQGGANSASPSFICSGGWDWMPRVPGLNMGIYKDVYLSRTSDVSLADPWVRTVLLSRARADLSVQVQLADSSAAPVAGVLSGVIQPGGITFSRAITLGPGESRIVTLDAATVPALRVRNPRLWWPNGYGDPSLYTCHLAFRVGGAVSDAKTVRFGIRKYAYDTDGGVLHFHVNGVRVFPKGGNWGMAEFMLRCHGTDYDTRLRFHREMHLNMIRNWMGMTADEAFYDACDRTGMMVWDEFWLNSGGGLPSDVHVFRANAIEKIKQVRSHPCVALWCGENEGDPAPPLNDWLRADLLAYDGGDRRYQPNSHAGDLSGSGPWRNLGLKQYFRNVGNGSNIGDYGMRSEIGTATVPALSSVKRFLPLADLWPRNALWVQHFLGPTATNAGPDGYNGDLEARYGQAGSAADYCAKAQLLNQETMKAIYEGWLDHIGSGASGVLIWMSQSAYPSFVWQTYDYYYGLTGAYWGARAACEPAHIYWNADDDRIRVVNTSLRSFPALRAEAWIYNMDGSQRLHVAGRVASRPGTAVDCFMLHYPLGLSATHFLKLRLTDAAGAVVSENFYWRGTKYQRYAALNDLKRVKLRASSRLTTAGGMDTLRADITNPASSGVVAFAVQATAVRGQADTAILPAFVSDGDFSLLPGETKHLTLQFAHAQAGKGPPRLAVDCWNNAPKFRPAVDTGDLALDRPASASSTDPDGNGPDAAVDGESTTRWSSALGSDPQWLRIDLGKVEPISRVELLWETAYAKSYQIQVSDDGVHWTDIYRTVAGHGGAEDLPDLSGHGRYVRLYGTQRGTQWGYSLYEFKVYGPQATR
;
A
#
# COMPACT_ATOMS: atom_id res chain seq x y z
N MET A 1 25.77 48.23 -23.02
CA MET A 1 25.91 47.01 -22.24
C MET A 1 24.57 46.34 -21.91
N LEU A 2 23.45 47.08 -21.86
CA LEU A 2 22.08 46.56 -21.57
C LEU A 2 21.39 45.87 -22.76
N LEU A 3 21.79 46.05 -24.01
CA LEU A 3 21.17 45.43 -25.18
C LEU A 3 21.73 44.01 -25.52
N ARG A 4 22.89 43.60 -24.98
CA ARG A 4 23.39 42.25 -25.17
C ARG A 4 22.82 41.23 -24.18
N THR A 5 22.45 41.66 -22.96
CA THR A 5 21.85 40.82 -21.94
C THR A 5 20.36 40.46 -22.27
N ALA A 6 19.65 41.37 -22.91
CA ALA A 6 18.25 41.14 -23.29
C ALA A 6 18.10 40.09 -24.42
N LYS A 7 19.06 40.02 -25.36
CA LYS A 7 19.04 39.00 -26.43
C LYS A 7 19.37 37.59 -25.94
N THR A 8 20.25 37.45 -24.96
CA THR A 8 20.63 36.15 -24.41
C THR A 8 19.51 35.55 -23.52
N VAL A 9 18.80 36.42 -22.78
CA VAL A 9 17.63 35.99 -21.97
C VAL A 9 16.43 35.65 -22.85
N LEU A 10 16.22 36.39 -23.96
CA LEU A 10 15.12 36.13 -24.89
C LEU A 10 15.34 34.83 -25.70
N ILE A 11 16.60 34.52 -26.06
CA ILE A 11 16.96 33.24 -26.73
C ILE A 11 16.85 32.05 -25.74
N GLY A 12 17.21 32.26 -24.48
CA GLY A 12 17.03 31.24 -23.42
C GLY A 12 15.55 30.93 -23.12
N LEU A 13 14.69 31.96 -23.11
CA LEU A 13 13.22 31.83 -22.92
C LEU A 13 12.53 31.22 -24.15
N LEU A 14 13.00 31.54 -25.37
CA LEU A 14 12.46 30.91 -26.58
C LEU A 14 12.92 29.44 -26.74
N LEU A 15 14.12 29.08 -26.28
CA LEU A 15 14.57 27.68 -26.22
C LEU A 15 13.81 26.88 -25.15
N SER A 16 13.50 27.48 -23.99
CA SER A 16 12.74 26.81 -22.95
C SER A 16 11.24 26.62 -23.32
N ALA A 17 10.63 27.58 -23.99
CA ALA A 17 9.25 27.49 -24.46
C ALA A 17 9.07 26.48 -25.61
N GLY A 18 10.11 26.27 -26.46
CA GLY A 18 10.06 25.30 -27.54
C GLY A 18 10.42 23.87 -27.11
N LEU A 19 11.01 23.67 -25.93
CA LEU A 19 11.35 22.34 -25.37
C LEU A 19 10.26 21.80 -24.44
N LEU A 20 9.34 22.64 -24.01
CA LEU A 20 8.16 22.24 -23.22
C LEU A 20 7.00 21.72 -24.06
N ALA A 21 7.15 21.62 -25.40
CA ALA A 21 6.22 20.86 -26.21
C ALA A 21 6.27 19.38 -25.74
N ALA A 22 5.17 18.89 -25.20
CA ALA A 22 4.97 17.50 -24.90
C ALA A 22 5.40 16.63 -26.12
N PRO A 23 5.92 15.40 -25.91
CA PRO A 23 6.19 14.48 -27.00
C PRO A 23 4.96 14.45 -27.91
N ALA A 24 5.18 14.50 -29.23
CA ALA A 24 4.13 14.55 -30.23
C ALA A 24 3.10 13.44 -29.92
N HIS A 25 1.94 13.86 -29.52
CA HIS A 25 0.75 13.13 -29.09
C HIS A 25 0.85 11.61 -29.17
N ALA A 26 1.17 10.95 -28.03
CA ALA A 26 0.89 9.54 -27.85
C ALA A 26 -0.64 9.40 -27.72
N ALA A 27 -1.30 8.80 -28.70
CA ALA A 27 -2.70 8.44 -28.58
C ALA A 27 -2.77 7.11 -27.82
N SER A 28 -3.31 7.12 -26.60
CA SER A 28 -3.51 5.89 -25.83
C SER A 28 -4.50 4.98 -26.52
N LEU A 29 -4.16 3.71 -26.64
CA LEU A 29 -5.06 2.62 -27.01
C LEU A 29 -5.44 1.78 -25.78
N SER A 30 -4.94 2.11 -24.60
CA SER A 30 -5.34 1.52 -23.32
C SER A 30 -6.79 1.90 -22.98
N GLY A 31 -7.47 1.05 -22.21
CA GLY A 31 -8.86 1.28 -21.76
C GLY A 31 -9.77 0.10 -22.04
N ASP A 32 -11.06 0.36 -22.13
CA ASP A 32 -12.15 -0.63 -22.16
C ASP A 32 -12.63 -1.00 -23.57
N ALA A 33 -11.99 -0.48 -24.61
CA ALA A 33 -12.38 -0.75 -26.00
C ALA A 33 -11.89 -2.11 -26.52
N TRP A 34 -11.20 -2.87 -25.69
CA TRP A 34 -10.66 -4.17 -26.06
C TRP A 34 -11.65 -5.30 -25.79
N LYS A 35 -11.44 -6.38 -26.50
CA LYS A 35 -12.17 -7.64 -26.35
C LYS A 35 -11.21 -8.82 -26.36
N VAL A 36 -11.61 -9.93 -25.71
CA VAL A 36 -10.84 -11.18 -25.67
C VAL A 36 -11.69 -12.37 -26.04
N ALA A 37 -11.06 -13.34 -26.72
CA ALA A 37 -11.66 -14.65 -26.99
C ALA A 37 -10.58 -15.74 -27.03
N PRO A 38 -10.89 -16.98 -26.62
CA PRO A 38 -9.96 -18.10 -26.75
C PRO A 38 -9.58 -18.37 -28.20
N LEU A 39 -8.30 -18.64 -28.48
CA LEU A 39 -7.85 -19.01 -29.81
C LEU A 39 -8.66 -20.17 -30.41
N ALA A 40 -8.99 -21.19 -29.61
CA ALA A 40 -9.74 -22.36 -30.08
C ALA A 40 -11.18 -22.06 -30.52
N GLU A 41 -11.73 -20.88 -30.16
CA GLU A 41 -13.07 -20.44 -30.57
C GLU A 41 -13.06 -19.48 -31.77
N VAL A 42 -11.87 -19.15 -32.29
CA VAL A 42 -11.66 -18.20 -33.38
C VAL A 42 -10.97 -18.92 -34.54
N ALA A 43 -11.75 -19.38 -35.48
CA ALA A 43 -11.22 -20.10 -36.65
C ALA A 43 -10.44 -19.22 -37.65
N ALA A 44 -10.61 -17.88 -37.57
CA ALA A 44 -9.96 -16.93 -38.48
C ALA A 44 -8.49 -16.72 -38.09
N PRO A 45 -7.57 -16.65 -39.05
CA PRO A 45 -6.17 -16.32 -38.80
C PRO A 45 -6.01 -14.83 -38.41
N GLY A 46 -4.87 -14.45 -37.84
CA GLY A 46 -4.61 -13.11 -37.34
C GLY A 46 -4.81 -11.99 -38.37
N GLU A 47 -4.51 -12.28 -39.64
CA GLU A 47 -4.75 -11.38 -40.76
C GLU A 47 -6.23 -11.05 -40.93
N GLN A 48 -7.12 -11.99 -40.70
CA GLN A 48 -8.57 -11.72 -40.77
C GLN A 48 -9.09 -11.08 -39.49
N VAL A 49 -8.62 -11.55 -38.32
CA VAL A 49 -9.01 -11.02 -37.00
C VAL A 49 -8.66 -9.54 -36.88
N SER A 50 -7.54 -9.10 -37.47
CA SER A 50 -7.07 -7.71 -37.41
C SER A 50 -7.72 -6.78 -38.43
N MET A 51 -8.64 -7.28 -39.28
CA MET A 51 -9.32 -6.41 -40.24
C MET A 51 -10.35 -5.48 -39.57
N PRO A 52 -10.47 -4.23 -40.00
CA PRO A 52 -11.54 -3.35 -39.54
C PRO A 52 -12.92 -3.96 -39.84
N GLY A 53 -13.82 -3.91 -38.85
CA GLY A 53 -15.17 -4.45 -38.97
C GLY A 53 -15.27 -5.97 -38.80
N TYR A 54 -14.23 -6.66 -38.40
CA TYR A 54 -14.28 -8.07 -38.01
C TYR A 54 -15.36 -8.29 -36.94
N ASN A 55 -16.12 -9.36 -37.05
CA ASN A 55 -17.22 -9.62 -36.12
C ASN A 55 -16.72 -10.23 -34.80
N ASP A 56 -16.50 -9.37 -33.83
CA ASP A 56 -16.08 -9.70 -32.46
C ASP A 56 -17.21 -9.50 -31.43
N ARG A 57 -18.48 -9.50 -31.86
CA ARG A 57 -19.62 -9.21 -30.96
C ARG A 57 -19.78 -10.22 -29.82
N ALA A 58 -19.41 -11.46 -30.06
CA ALA A 58 -19.48 -12.54 -29.08
C ALA A 58 -18.30 -12.56 -28.11
N TRP A 59 -17.26 -11.75 -28.35
CA TRP A 59 -16.08 -11.73 -27.53
C TRP A 59 -16.34 -11.01 -26.18
N VAL A 60 -15.64 -11.43 -25.16
CA VAL A 60 -15.73 -10.82 -23.82
C VAL A 60 -15.04 -9.46 -23.82
N GLY A 61 -15.68 -8.43 -23.22
CA GLY A 61 -15.07 -7.12 -23.04
C GLY A 61 -13.84 -7.20 -22.16
N ALA A 62 -12.76 -6.56 -22.58
CA ALA A 62 -11.48 -6.55 -21.87
C ALA A 62 -11.02 -5.13 -21.53
N GLN A 63 -10.27 -5.01 -20.45
CA GLN A 63 -9.53 -3.80 -20.11
C GLN A 63 -8.04 -4.01 -20.38
N VAL A 64 -7.41 -3.02 -20.96
CA VAL A 64 -5.95 -2.95 -21.14
C VAL A 64 -5.47 -1.64 -20.48
N PRO A 65 -4.50 -1.67 -19.59
CA PRO A 65 -3.80 -2.83 -19.00
C PRO A 65 -4.72 -3.78 -18.25
N GLY A 66 -4.42 -5.09 -18.36
CA GLY A 66 -5.18 -6.12 -17.65
C GLY A 66 -4.83 -7.55 -18.11
N THR A 67 -5.48 -8.52 -17.46
CA THR A 67 -5.29 -9.94 -17.77
C THR A 67 -6.55 -10.55 -18.39
N VAL A 68 -6.40 -11.70 -19.06
CA VAL A 68 -7.55 -12.47 -19.59
C VAL A 68 -8.51 -12.81 -18.46
N PHE A 69 -8.03 -13.44 -17.38
CA PHE A 69 -8.87 -13.82 -16.24
C PHE A 69 -9.55 -12.61 -15.61
N GLY A 70 -8.82 -11.49 -15.43
CA GLY A 70 -9.37 -10.23 -14.92
C GLY A 70 -10.52 -9.68 -15.78
N SER A 71 -10.45 -9.86 -17.11
CA SER A 71 -11.52 -9.47 -18.04
C SER A 71 -12.80 -10.27 -17.81
N TYR A 72 -12.70 -11.58 -17.58
CA TYR A 72 -13.87 -12.44 -17.29
C TYR A 72 -14.49 -12.13 -15.93
N VAL A 73 -13.66 -11.86 -14.91
CA VAL A 73 -14.14 -11.41 -13.58
C VAL A 73 -14.91 -10.09 -13.72
N ARG A 74 -14.33 -9.13 -14.45
CA ARG A 74 -14.96 -7.82 -14.69
C ARG A 74 -16.27 -7.91 -15.45
N ALA A 75 -16.36 -8.83 -16.42
CA ALA A 75 -17.58 -9.09 -17.17
C ALA A 75 -18.67 -9.84 -16.36
N GLY A 76 -18.38 -10.22 -15.11
CA GLY A 76 -19.29 -10.98 -14.26
C GLY A 76 -19.47 -12.44 -14.68
N LEU A 77 -18.57 -12.95 -15.53
CA LEU A 77 -18.57 -14.35 -15.99
C LEU A 77 -17.85 -15.30 -15.02
N GLU A 78 -17.07 -14.70 -14.14
CA GLU A 78 -16.45 -15.36 -12.97
C GLU A 78 -16.76 -14.56 -11.71
N LYS A 79 -16.88 -15.28 -10.59
CA LYS A 79 -17.08 -14.66 -9.28
C LYS A 79 -15.82 -13.93 -8.81
N GLU A 80 -15.99 -12.94 -7.93
CA GLU A 80 -14.83 -12.24 -7.34
C GLU A 80 -13.88 -13.26 -6.66
N PRO A 81 -12.67 -13.43 -7.17
CA PRO A 81 -11.77 -14.50 -6.75
C PRO A 81 -11.18 -14.29 -5.34
N THR A 82 -11.29 -13.08 -4.81
CA THR A 82 -10.82 -12.76 -3.45
C THR A 82 -11.79 -13.17 -2.35
N TYR A 83 -13.03 -13.58 -2.70
CA TYR A 83 -14.07 -13.91 -1.73
C TYR A 83 -14.20 -15.41 -1.53
N GLY A 84 -14.10 -15.85 -0.27
CA GLY A 84 -14.20 -17.25 0.10
C GLY A 84 -13.15 -18.10 -0.61
N ASP A 85 -13.59 -19.20 -1.16
CA ASP A 85 -12.77 -20.13 -1.95
C ASP A 85 -13.01 -20.02 -3.46
N ASN A 86 -13.56 -18.91 -3.94
CA ASN A 86 -13.94 -18.74 -5.34
C ASN A 86 -12.78 -19.01 -6.30
N ILE A 87 -11.57 -18.53 -5.99
CA ILE A 87 -10.38 -18.73 -6.84
C ILE A 87 -10.05 -20.23 -7.04
N TYR A 88 -10.33 -21.05 -6.05
CA TYR A 88 -10.08 -22.50 -6.11
C TYR A 88 -11.16 -23.28 -6.88
N LYS A 89 -12.33 -22.65 -7.09
CA LYS A 89 -13.48 -23.22 -7.82
C LYS A 89 -13.48 -22.89 -9.30
N VAL A 90 -12.58 -21.99 -9.75
CA VAL A 90 -12.46 -21.64 -11.18
C VAL A 90 -11.99 -22.85 -11.98
N ASP A 91 -12.64 -23.13 -13.10
CA ASP A 91 -12.14 -24.07 -14.10
C ASP A 91 -10.92 -23.47 -14.81
N LYS A 92 -9.74 -23.90 -14.36
CA LYS A 92 -8.47 -23.39 -14.88
C LYS A 92 -8.24 -23.73 -16.36
N ALA A 93 -8.76 -24.89 -16.82
CA ALA A 93 -8.60 -25.31 -18.22
C ALA A 93 -9.21 -24.30 -19.20
N LYS A 94 -10.21 -23.56 -18.76
CA LYS A 94 -10.82 -22.46 -19.53
C LYS A 94 -9.83 -21.34 -19.83
N TYR A 95 -8.86 -21.09 -18.95
CA TYR A 95 -7.89 -19.98 -19.05
C TYR A 95 -6.48 -20.44 -19.41
N ASP A 96 -6.13 -21.70 -19.16
CA ASP A 96 -4.80 -22.25 -19.44
C ASP A 96 -4.66 -22.61 -20.94
N ARG A 97 -4.83 -21.61 -21.79
CA ARG A 97 -4.77 -21.69 -23.26
C ARG A 97 -4.57 -20.32 -23.87
N ASP A 98 -4.20 -20.23 -25.14
CA ASP A 98 -3.93 -18.98 -25.87
C ASP A 98 -5.21 -18.18 -26.11
N TYR A 99 -5.07 -16.84 -26.13
CA TYR A 99 -6.18 -15.91 -26.29
C TYR A 99 -5.88 -14.83 -27.33
N TRP A 100 -6.89 -14.46 -28.08
CA TRP A 100 -6.93 -13.24 -28.86
C TRP A 100 -7.35 -12.06 -28.00
N TYR A 101 -6.61 -10.93 -28.14
CA TYR A 101 -7.07 -9.58 -27.84
C TYR A 101 -7.36 -8.84 -29.13
N ARG A 102 -8.41 -8.02 -29.15
CA ARG A 102 -8.78 -7.22 -30.32
C ARG A 102 -9.33 -5.87 -29.94
N THR A 103 -8.96 -4.83 -30.71
CA THR A 103 -9.57 -3.50 -30.63
C THR A 103 -9.58 -2.83 -31.99
N GLU A 104 -10.33 -1.74 -32.13
CA GLU A 104 -10.28 -0.85 -33.31
C GLU A 104 -9.89 0.55 -32.87
N PHE A 105 -9.13 1.24 -33.70
CA PHE A 105 -8.66 2.59 -33.43
C PHE A 105 -8.70 3.47 -34.67
N VAL A 106 -8.60 4.81 -34.45
CA VAL A 106 -8.56 5.80 -35.53
C VAL A 106 -7.27 6.60 -35.40
N VAL A 107 -6.55 6.77 -36.50
CA VAL A 107 -5.42 7.69 -36.62
C VAL A 107 -5.95 9.03 -37.14
N PRO A 108 -5.79 10.16 -36.41
CA PRO A 108 -6.34 11.46 -36.80
C PRO A 108 -5.82 11.95 -38.18
N THR A 109 -6.67 12.66 -38.92
CA THR A 109 -6.34 13.15 -40.29
C THR A 109 -5.26 14.21 -40.35
N GLY A 110 -4.99 14.94 -39.28
CA GLY A 110 -3.89 15.91 -39.18
C GLY A 110 -2.48 15.29 -39.20
N ASP A 111 -2.43 13.99 -39.18
CA ASP A 111 -1.24 13.20 -38.91
C ASP A 111 -0.65 12.53 -40.14
N ARG A 112 -0.41 13.29 -41.20
CA ARG A 112 0.04 12.71 -42.48
C ARG A 112 1.57 12.66 -42.67
N THR A 113 2.38 13.16 -41.75
CA THR A 113 3.83 13.23 -41.88
C THR A 113 4.54 12.42 -40.81
N GLY A 114 5.65 11.78 -41.18
CA GLY A 114 6.50 10.99 -40.30
C GLY A 114 6.06 9.55 -40.12
N LYS A 115 6.73 8.86 -39.22
CA LYS A 115 6.47 7.46 -38.83
C LYS A 115 5.41 7.35 -37.77
N ILE A 116 4.58 6.34 -37.88
CA ILE A 116 3.56 5.97 -36.90
C ILE A 116 3.99 4.65 -36.27
N TRP A 117 4.18 4.69 -34.97
CA TRP A 117 4.62 3.55 -34.19
C TRP A 117 3.48 3.06 -33.28
N LEU A 118 3.23 1.74 -33.33
CA LEU A 118 2.41 1.03 -32.35
C LEU A 118 3.36 0.55 -31.24
N ASN A 119 3.08 0.95 -29.99
CA ASN A 119 3.92 0.64 -28.85
C ASN A 119 3.15 -0.19 -27.82
N PHE A 120 3.83 -1.19 -27.25
CA PHE A 120 3.41 -1.97 -26.08
C PHE A 120 4.51 -1.86 -25.02
N ASP A 121 4.15 -1.48 -23.81
CA ASP A 121 5.11 -1.41 -22.71
C ASP A 121 5.30 -2.77 -22.01
N GLY A 122 4.39 -3.74 -22.22
CA GLY A 122 4.56 -5.11 -21.77
C GLY A 122 3.34 -5.99 -22.00
N VAL A 123 3.60 -7.25 -22.32
CA VAL A 123 2.63 -8.35 -22.45
C VAL A 123 3.14 -9.53 -21.63
N ASN A 124 2.28 -10.26 -20.99
CA ASN A 124 2.64 -11.46 -20.24
C ASN A 124 2.10 -12.71 -20.95
N ARG A 125 2.90 -13.42 -21.72
CA ARG A 125 4.37 -13.34 -21.85
C ARG A 125 4.78 -13.12 -23.31
N ASP A 126 4.29 -13.94 -24.20
CA ASP A 126 4.65 -13.97 -25.61
C ASP A 126 3.43 -13.59 -26.46
N ALA A 127 3.60 -12.70 -27.41
CA ALA A 127 2.48 -12.26 -28.24
C ALA A 127 2.88 -12.05 -29.69
N ASP A 128 1.94 -12.32 -30.62
CA ASP A 128 2.04 -11.98 -32.01
C ASP A 128 1.04 -10.87 -32.36
N VAL A 129 1.49 -9.84 -33.07
CA VAL A 129 0.75 -8.60 -33.31
C VAL A 129 0.38 -8.45 -34.79
N PHE A 130 -0.87 -8.11 -35.06
CA PHE A 130 -1.43 -7.93 -36.39
C PHE A 130 -2.18 -6.60 -36.50
N VAL A 131 -1.95 -5.87 -37.59
CA VAL A 131 -2.62 -4.59 -37.89
C VAL A 131 -3.16 -4.64 -39.30
N ASN A 132 -4.46 -4.36 -39.48
CA ASN A 132 -5.11 -4.26 -40.81
C ASN A 132 -4.77 -5.40 -41.78
N GLY A 133 -4.79 -6.62 -41.29
CA GLY A 133 -4.55 -7.81 -42.10
C GLY A 133 -3.07 -8.19 -42.30
N LYS A 134 -2.16 -7.58 -41.59
CA LYS A 134 -0.72 -7.85 -41.66
C LYS A 134 -0.12 -8.16 -40.29
N SER A 135 0.71 -9.21 -40.23
CA SER A 135 1.61 -9.40 -39.10
C SER A 135 2.66 -8.29 -39.08
N VAL A 136 2.83 -7.65 -37.88
CA VAL A 136 3.83 -6.61 -37.67
C VAL A 136 5.00 -7.06 -36.82
N GLY A 137 4.93 -8.28 -36.28
CA GLY A 137 5.94 -8.89 -35.41
C GLY A 137 5.37 -9.41 -34.10
N GLY A 138 6.21 -9.63 -33.13
CA GLY A 138 5.81 -10.14 -31.84
C GLY A 138 6.72 -9.68 -30.70
N MET A 139 6.32 -10.02 -29.47
CA MET A 139 7.09 -9.81 -28.26
C MET A 139 7.34 -11.17 -27.59
N ARG A 140 8.48 -11.31 -26.95
CA ARG A 140 8.88 -12.55 -26.25
C ARG A 140 9.47 -12.20 -24.90
N GLY A 141 8.65 -12.37 -23.85
CA GLY A 141 9.05 -12.14 -22.46
C GLY A 141 8.36 -10.95 -21.77
N PHE A 142 8.28 -11.08 -20.46
CA PHE A 142 7.50 -10.19 -19.57
C PHE A 142 7.92 -8.71 -19.61
N MET A 143 9.23 -8.43 -19.73
CA MET A 143 9.75 -7.05 -19.74
C MET A 143 9.99 -6.50 -21.12
N GLN A 144 9.75 -7.28 -22.17
CA GLN A 144 10.02 -6.83 -23.52
C GLN A 144 8.97 -5.82 -23.99
N ARG A 145 9.44 -4.62 -24.40
CA ARG A 145 8.60 -3.62 -25.07
C ARG A 145 8.44 -3.96 -26.54
N GLY A 146 7.22 -3.79 -27.06
CA GLY A 146 6.94 -3.86 -28.50
C GLY A 146 6.93 -2.47 -29.12
N ARG A 147 7.60 -2.30 -30.27
CA ARG A 147 7.54 -1.07 -31.07
C ARG A 147 7.54 -1.41 -32.56
N PHE A 148 6.40 -1.20 -33.20
CA PHE A 148 6.15 -1.64 -34.59
C PHE A 148 5.89 -0.43 -35.47
N ASP A 149 6.60 -0.31 -36.63
CA ASP A 149 6.30 0.67 -37.67
C ASP A 149 5.04 0.24 -38.44
N ILE A 150 3.95 0.96 -38.20
CA ILE A 150 2.66 0.71 -38.86
C ILE A 150 2.29 1.79 -39.90
N THR A 151 3.23 2.65 -40.24
CA THR A 151 3.02 3.85 -41.06
C THR A 151 2.30 3.54 -42.38
N THR A 152 2.70 2.48 -43.04
CA THR A 152 2.14 2.08 -44.37
C THR A 152 0.88 1.21 -44.26
N LEU A 153 0.55 0.77 -43.03
CA LEU A 153 -0.57 -0.13 -42.78
C LEU A 153 -1.85 0.58 -42.35
N VAL A 154 -1.72 1.77 -41.75
CA VAL A 154 -2.87 2.46 -41.16
C VAL A 154 -3.63 3.30 -42.13
N HIS A 155 -4.96 3.32 -41.98
CA HIS A 155 -5.90 4.19 -42.68
C HIS A 155 -6.06 5.49 -41.88
N ILE A 156 -5.38 6.56 -42.33
CA ILE A 156 -5.46 7.88 -41.65
C ILE A 156 -6.88 8.46 -41.82
N GLY A 157 -7.54 8.82 -40.71
CA GLY A 157 -8.92 9.25 -40.70
C GLY A 157 -9.96 8.15 -40.79
N GLY A 158 -9.52 6.91 -40.97
CA GLY A 158 -10.35 5.71 -41.05
C GLY A 158 -10.19 4.79 -39.85
N ARG A 159 -11.02 3.74 -39.82
CA ARG A 159 -10.93 2.68 -38.82
C ARG A 159 -9.77 1.75 -39.14
N ASN A 160 -9.03 1.37 -38.13
CA ASN A 160 -7.95 0.39 -38.18
C ASN A 160 -8.25 -0.73 -37.19
N GLY A 161 -7.92 -1.96 -37.52
CA GLY A 161 -8.05 -3.10 -36.61
C GLY A 161 -6.68 -3.53 -36.08
N LEU A 162 -6.64 -3.82 -34.79
CA LEU A 162 -5.49 -4.37 -34.06
C LEU A 162 -5.90 -5.68 -33.43
N ALA A 163 -5.14 -6.73 -33.68
CA ALA A 163 -5.29 -8.02 -33.01
C ALA A 163 -3.95 -8.46 -32.42
N VAL A 164 -4.00 -9.05 -31.24
CA VAL A 164 -2.85 -9.59 -30.52
C VAL A 164 -3.17 -11.00 -30.08
N LEU A 165 -2.41 -11.98 -30.57
CA LEU A 165 -2.48 -13.35 -30.08
C LEU A 165 -1.51 -13.48 -28.91
N ASP A 166 -2.04 -13.63 -27.70
CA ASP A 166 -1.29 -13.78 -26.47
C ASP A 166 -1.21 -15.28 -26.12
N HIS A 167 0.01 -15.75 -25.93
CA HIS A 167 0.30 -17.14 -25.68
C HIS A 167 0.38 -17.43 -24.19
N LEU A 168 -0.17 -18.55 -23.77
CA LEU A 168 -0.13 -18.99 -22.37
C LEU A 168 1.31 -19.05 -21.87
N PRO A 169 1.65 -18.35 -20.77
CA PRO A 169 2.96 -18.48 -20.16
C PRO A 169 3.29 -19.94 -19.81
N GLN A 170 4.45 -20.41 -20.26
CA GLN A 170 4.92 -21.76 -19.94
C GLN A 170 5.73 -21.74 -18.66
N GLY A 171 5.56 -22.74 -17.79
CA GLY A 171 6.34 -22.94 -16.58
C GLY A 171 5.52 -23.02 -15.31
N GLY A 172 5.98 -23.81 -14.35
CA GLY A 172 5.44 -23.93 -13.00
C GLY A 172 6.09 -22.95 -12.01
N ALA A 173 5.68 -23.01 -10.75
CA ALA A 173 6.14 -22.12 -9.70
C ALA A 173 7.67 -22.08 -9.48
N ASN A 174 8.38 -23.11 -9.85
CA ASN A 174 9.84 -23.20 -9.72
C ASN A 174 10.57 -23.39 -11.05
N SER A 175 9.88 -23.28 -12.18
CA SER A 175 10.55 -23.38 -13.47
C SER A 175 11.13 -22.01 -13.82
N ALA A 176 12.40 -21.99 -14.12
CA ALA A 176 13.12 -20.82 -14.63
C ALA A 176 12.58 -20.43 -16.02
N SER A 177 11.38 -19.88 -16.07
CA SER A 177 10.81 -19.31 -17.29
C SER A 177 11.41 -17.92 -17.50
N PRO A 178 11.67 -17.49 -18.74
CA PRO A 178 12.21 -16.15 -19.04
C PRO A 178 11.35 -14.99 -18.53
N SER A 179 10.19 -15.27 -17.99
CA SER A 179 9.26 -14.27 -17.48
C SER A 179 8.39 -14.86 -16.40
N PHE A 180 8.93 -15.79 -15.65
CA PHE A 180 8.15 -16.37 -14.57
C PHE A 180 7.72 -15.29 -13.59
N ILE A 181 6.43 -15.10 -13.49
CA ILE A 181 5.78 -14.43 -12.38
C ILE A 181 5.11 -15.49 -11.51
N CYS A 182 5.09 -15.33 -10.20
CA CYS A 182 4.57 -16.32 -9.25
C CYS A 182 3.09 -16.64 -9.39
N SER A 183 2.52 -16.48 -10.59
CA SER A 183 1.12 -16.74 -10.88
C SER A 183 0.71 -18.21 -10.75
N GLY A 184 1.69 -19.10 -10.64
CA GLY A 184 1.48 -20.53 -10.34
C GLY A 184 1.02 -20.83 -8.92
N GLY A 185 1.03 -19.82 -8.04
CA GLY A 185 0.75 -19.94 -6.61
C GLY A 185 2.02 -19.97 -5.77
N TRP A 186 1.96 -19.38 -4.59
CA TRP A 186 3.05 -19.33 -3.61
C TRP A 186 2.46 -19.25 -2.19
N ASP A 187 3.31 -19.12 -1.18
CA ASP A 187 2.87 -19.02 0.22
C ASP A 187 2.25 -17.65 0.59
N TRP A 188 2.04 -16.75 -0.40
CA TRP A 188 1.42 -15.45 -0.23
C TRP A 188 0.30 -15.15 -1.24
N MET A 189 0.05 -16.04 -2.22
CA MET A 189 -1.06 -15.93 -3.17
C MET A 189 -1.43 -17.28 -3.79
N PRO A 190 -2.71 -17.52 -4.14
CA PRO A 190 -3.13 -18.72 -4.86
C PRO A 190 -2.66 -18.68 -6.32
N ARG A 191 -2.72 -19.83 -7.00
CA ARG A 191 -2.53 -19.91 -8.45
C ARG A 191 -3.60 -19.11 -9.18
N VAL A 192 -3.17 -18.22 -10.06
CA VAL A 192 -4.08 -17.44 -10.91
C VAL A 192 -4.39 -18.22 -12.20
N PRO A 193 -5.68 -18.38 -12.58
CA PRO A 193 -6.06 -18.99 -13.85
C PRO A 193 -5.43 -18.24 -15.03
N GLY A 194 -4.89 -18.99 -16.00
CA GLY A 194 -4.16 -18.41 -17.16
C GLY A 194 -2.85 -17.72 -16.79
N LEU A 195 -2.32 -17.93 -15.57
CA LEU A 195 -1.01 -17.42 -15.14
C LEU A 195 -0.80 -15.91 -15.39
N ASN A 196 -1.84 -15.10 -15.22
CA ASN A 196 -1.84 -13.66 -15.49
C ASN A 196 -1.53 -13.29 -16.95
N MET A 197 -1.80 -14.17 -17.89
CA MET A 197 -1.71 -13.89 -19.32
C MET A 197 -2.51 -12.63 -19.67
N GLY A 198 -1.92 -11.71 -20.44
CA GLY A 198 -2.59 -10.49 -20.86
C GLY A 198 -1.67 -9.34 -21.24
N ILE A 199 -2.26 -8.31 -21.81
CA ILE A 199 -1.60 -7.03 -22.07
C ILE A 199 -1.62 -6.23 -20.76
N TYR A 200 -0.61 -6.43 -19.93
CA TYR A 200 -0.61 -5.96 -18.55
C TYR A 200 -0.03 -4.54 -18.36
N LYS A 201 0.50 -3.94 -19.45
CA LYS A 201 0.97 -2.54 -19.49
C LYS A 201 0.30 -1.77 -20.63
N ASP A 202 0.65 -0.50 -20.75
CA ASP A 202 0.02 0.41 -21.71
C ASP A 202 0.30 0.06 -23.17
N VAL A 203 -0.70 0.36 -24.02
CA VAL A 203 -0.63 0.33 -25.49
C VAL A 203 -0.94 1.71 -26.02
N TYR A 204 -0.10 2.22 -26.93
CA TYR A 204 -0.29 3.56 -27.47
C TYR A 204 0.35 3.75 -28.85
N LEU A 205 -0.11 4.77 -29.56
CA LEU A 205 0.51 5.23 -30.80
C LEU A 205 1.47 6.38 -30.51
N SER A 206 2.67 6.33 -31.05
CA SER A 206 3.62 7.45 -31.03
C SER A 206 4.08 7.82 -32.44
N ARG A 207 4.68 9.00 -32.57
CA ARG A 207 5.15 9.54 -33.85
C ARG A 207 6.56 10.01 -33.76
N THR A 208 7.28 9.83 -34.88
CA THR A 208 8.59 10.44 -35.10
C THR A 208 8.68 10.92 -36.53
N SER A 209 9.54 11.87 -36.81
CA SER A 209 10.02 12.09 -38.17
C SER A 209 11.12 11.07 -38.50
N ASP A 210 12.13 11.44 -39.28
CA ASP A 210 13.15 10.51 -39.78
C ASP A 210 14.00 9.88 -38.65
N VAL A 211 14.27 10.62 -37.58
CA VAL A 211 15.12 10.14 -36.48
C VAL A 211 14.30 9.95 -35.22
N SER A 212 14.41 8.77 -34.64
CA SER A 212 13.80 8.43 -33.35
C SER A 212 14.83 8.34 -32.22
N LEU A 213 14.35 8.58 -30.98
CA LEU A 213 15.09 8.47 -29.72
C LEU A 213 14.63 7.24 -28.95
N ALA A 214 15.59 6.44 -28.45
CA ALA A 214 15.29 5.29 -27.58
C ALA A 214 16.22 5.26 -26.36
N ASP A 215 15.76 4.63 -25.29
CA ASP A 215 16.50 4.30 -24.08
C ASP A 215 17.34 5.48 -23.49
N PRO A 216 16.74 6.68 -23.31
CA PRO A 216 17.46 7.80 -22.72
C PRO A 216 17.91 7.45 -21.29
N TRP A 217 19.13 7.81 -20.95
CA TRP A 217 19.70 7.52 -19.63
C TRP A 217 20.55 8.69 -19.15
N VAL A 218 20.30 9.16 -17.94
CA VAL A 218 21.16 10.13 -17.25
C VAL A 218 21.89 9.44 -16.13
N ARG A 219 23.17 9.15 -16.37
CA ARG A 219 24.07 8.59 -15.36
C ARG A 219 24.67 9.72 -14.52
N THR A 220 24.79 9.52 -13.22
CA THR A 220 25.32 10.48 -12.29
C THR A 220 26.61 9.96 -11.65
N VAL A 221 27.69 10.73 -11.75
CA VAL A 221 28.95 10.46 -11.07
C VAL A 221 29.13 11.51 -9.98
N LEU A 222 28.81 11.13 -8.74
CA LEU A 222 28.94 12.03 -7.59
C LEU A 222 30.40 12.00 -7.09
N LEU A 223 31.15 13.06 -7.39
CA LEU A 223 32.53 13.21 -6.97
C LEU A 223 32.66 13.67 -5.52
N SER A 224 31.73 14.52 -5.08
CA SER A 224 31.53 14.93 -3.69
C SER A 224 30.08 15.43 -3.53
N ARG A 225 29.62 15.66 -2.30
CA ARG A 225 28.28 16.25 -2.09
C ARG A 225 28.10 17.63 -2.72
N ALA A 226 29.21 18.31 -3.03
CA ALA A 226 29.20 19.63 -3.68
C ALA A 226 29.39 19.57 -5.21
N ARG A 227 29.64 18.39 -5.79
CA ARG A 227 29.93 18.28 -7.24
C ARG A 227 29.52 16.92 -7.79
N ALA A 228 28.73 16.95 -8.86
CA ALA A 228 28.39 15.81 -9.69
C ALA A 228 28.70 16.08 -11.16
N ASP A 229 29.22 15.10 -11.87
CA ASP A 229 29.34 15.10 -13.31
C ASP A 229 28.24 14.19 -13.88
N LEU A 230 27.44 14.70 -14.83
CA LEU A 230 26.37 13.98 -15.49
C LEU A 230 26.83 13.45 -16.83
N SER A 231 26.29 12.30 -17.22
CA SER A 231 26.43 11.74 -18.57
C SER A 231 25.04 11.42 -19.10
N VAL A 232 24.69 11.99 -20.24
CA VAL A 232 23.40 11.78 -20.93
C VAL A 232 23.63 10.87 -22.12
N GLN A 233 23.01 9.71 -22.14
CA GLN A 233 23.08 8.74 -23.20
C GLN A 233 21.70 8.56 -23.83
N VAL A 234 21.67 8.42 -25.18
CA VAL A 234 20.45 8.13 -25.91
C VAL A 234 20.79 7.41 -27.20
N GLN A 235 19.99 6.45 -27.60
CA GLN A 235 20.08 5.82 -28.93
C GLN A 235 19.30 6.66 -29.92
N LEU A 236 19.96 7.01 -31.03
CA LEU A 236 19.35 7.62 -32.20
C LEU A 236 19.24 6.57 -33.28
N ALA A 237 18.11 6.52 -33.99
CA ALA A 237 17.91 5.65 -35.12
C ALA A 237 17.29 6.43 -36.28
N ASP A 238 18.01 6.48 -37.40
CA ASP A 238 17.52 7.06 -38.66
C ASP A 238 16.70 6.03 -39.42
N SER A 239 15.54 6.40 -39.89
CA SER A 239 14.64 5.57 -40.72
C SER A 239 14.52 6.08 -42.15
N SER A 240 15.33 7.08 -42.53
CA SER A 240 15.32 7.67 -43.87
C SER A 240 16.25 6.92 -44.85
N ALA A 241 16.05 7.17 -46.14
CA ALA A 241 16.90 6.62 -47.18
C ALA A 241 18.12 7.49 -47.53
N ALA A 242 18.27 8.65 -46.86
CA ALA A 242 19.35 9.61 -47.08
C ALA A 242 19.97 10.02 -45.73
N PRO A 243 21.23 10.48 -45.68
CA PRO A 243 21.84 10.98 -44.45
C PRO A 243 21.06 12.13 -43.87
N VAL A 244 20.83 12.11 -42.54
CA VAL A 244 20.11 13.17 -41.82
C VAL A 244 21.05 13.90 -40.89
N ALA A 245 21.17 15.22 -41.09
CA ALA A 245 21.86 16.12 -40.16
C ALA A 245 20.88 16.83 -39.25
N GLY A 246 21.16 16.81 -37.94
CA GLY A 246 20.29 17.40 -36.95
C GLY A 246 21.04 17.82 -35.68
N VAL A 247 20.27 18.26 -34.68
CA VAL A 247 20.80 18.69 -33.40
C VAL A 247 20.08 17.91 -32.27
N LEU A 248 20.86 17.15 -31.53
CA LEU A 248 20.41 16.62 -30.21
C LEU A 248 20.54 17.73 -29.18
N SER A 249 19.47 18.10 -28.52
CA SER A 249 19.44 19.11 -27.47
C SER A 249 18.74 18.59 -26.22
N GLY A 250 19.10 19.13 -25.05
CA GLY A 250 18.45 18.79 -23.81
C GLY A 250 18.41 19.93 -22.81
N VAL A 251 17.43 19.83 -21.90
CA VAL A 251 17.28 20.71 -20.74
C VAL A 251 17.05 19.86 -19.49
N ILE A 252 17.84 20.11 -18.44
CA ILE A 252 17.67 19.45 -17.14
C ILE A 252 17.06 20.45 -16.15
N GLN A 253 15.97 20.05 -15.50
CA GLN A 253 15.28 20.79 -14.46
C GLN A 253 15.24 20.00 -13.15
N PRO A 254 15.31 20.66 -11.97
CA PRO A 254 15.60 22.09 -11.78
C PRO A 254 17.07 22.43 -12.11
N GLY A 255 17.32 23.70 -12.35
CA GLY A 255 18.69 24.21 -12.63
C GLY A 255 18.84 24.82 -14.01
N GLY A 256 17.95 24.53 -14.96
CA GLY A 256 17.98 25.08 -16.31
C GLY A 256 19.26 24.74 -17.10
N ILE A 257 19.83 23.53 -16.85
CA ILE A 257 21.07 23.09 -17.51
C ILE A 257 20.72 22.73 -18.94
N THR A 258 21.26 23.49 -19.89
CA THR A 258 21.04 23.28 -21.32
C THR A 258 22.30 22.72 -22.00
N PHE A 259 22.10 21.86 -22.98
CA PHE A 259 23.15 21.30 -23.79
C PHE A 259 22.66 20.98 -25.20
N SER A 260 23.59 20.97 -26.17
CA SER A 260 23.27 20.55 -27.54
C SER A 260 24.49 20.02 -28.26
N ARG A 261 24.27 19.20 -29.28
CA ARG A 261 25.29 18.64 -30.15
C ARG A 261 24.74 18.42 -31.56
N ALA A 262 25.44 18.92 -32.58
CA ALA A 262 25.15 18.57 -33.96
C ALA A 262 25.57 17.12 -34.27
N ILE A 263 24.71 16.39 -34.92
CA ILE A 263 24.91 14.96 -35.25
C ILE A 263 24.41 14.71 -36.67
N THR A 264 25.19 13.96 -37.45
CA THR A 264 24.78 13.45 -38.73
C THR A 264 24.71 11.93 -38.63
N LEU A 265 23.59 11.33 -39.06
CA LEU A 265 23.36 9.90 -39.16
C LEU A 265 23.36 9.49 -40.65
N GLY A 266 23.92 8.36 -40.96
CA GLY A 266 23.76 7.72 -42.24
C GLY A 266 22.38 7.09 -42.43
N PRO A 267 21.99 6.74 -43.66
CA PRO A 267 20.70 6.10 -43.95
C PRO A 267 20.54 4.80 -43.14
N GLY A 268 19.48 4.68 -42.41
CA GLY A 268 19.20 3.50 -41.56
C GLY A 268 20.16 3.30 -40.38
N GLU A 269 21.02 4.27 -40.08
CA GLU A 269 22.01 4.14 -39.02
C GLU A 269 21.33 4.20 -37.63
N SER A 270 21.73 3.27 -36.76
CA SER A 270 21.40 3.32 -35.30
C SER A 270 22.67 3.51 -34.50
N ARG A 271 22.73 4.55 -33.67
CA ARG A 271 23.92 4.92 -32.90
C ARG A 271 23.57 5.40 -31.48
N ILE A 272 24.33 4.90 -30.51
CA ILE A 272 24.28 5.42 -29.16
C ILE A 272 25.14 6.68 -29.08
N VAL A 273 24.53 7.79 -28.65
CA VAL A 273 25.22 9.07 -28.43
C VAL A 273 25.33 9.33 -26.93
N THR A 274 26.54 9.64 -26.48
CA THR A 274 26.82 10.00 -25.09
C THR A 274 27.35 11.43 -25.04
N LEU A 275 26.78 12.25 -24.18
CA LEU A 275 27.22 13.59 -23.84
C LEU A 275 27.59 13.60 -22.35
N ASP A 276 28.82 13.95 -22.02
CA ASP A 276 29.34 13.92 -20.66
C ASP A 276 29.90 15.30 -20.25
N ALA A 277 30.28 15.45 -18.98
CA ALA A 277 30.84 16.70 -18.44
C ALA A 277 32.22 17.06 -18.99
N ALA A 278 32.94 16.17 -19.69
CA ALA A 278 34.20 16.43 -20.35
C ALA A 278 33.97 17.13 -21.72
N THR A 279 32.98 16.63 -22.48
CA THR A 279 32.62 17.17 -23.79
C THR A 279 31.62 18.32 -23.71
N VAL A 280 30.79 18.36 -22.65
CA VAL A 280 29.76 19.38 -22.40
C VAL A 280 29.89 19.89 -20.95
N PRO A 281 30.67 20.94 -20.70
CA PRO A 281 30.96 21.43 -19.34
C PRO A 281 29.71 21.80 -18.52
N ALA A 282 28.58 22.13 -19.17
CA ALA A 282 27.30 22.42 -18.49
C ALA A 282 26.74 21.21 -17.71
N LEU A 283 27.13 19.97 -18.06
CA LEU A 283 26.74 18.76 -17.34
C LEU A 283 27.52 18.55 -16.03
N ARG A 284 28.43 19.47 -15.68
CA ARG A 284 29.08 19.53 -14.38
C ARG A 284 28.26 20.34 -13.40
N VAL A 285 27.54 19.66 -12.51
CA VAL A 285 26.64 20.26 -11.55
C VAL A 285 27.36 20.58 -10.26
N ARG A 286 27.28 21.84 -9.83
CA ARG A 286 27.81 22.32 -8.54
C ARG A 286 26.67 22.38 -7.53
N ASN A 287 26.93 21.93 -6.27
CA ASN A 287 25.98 21.88 -5.19
C ASN A 287 24.64 21.23 -5.62
N PRO A 288 24.66 19.97 -6.14
CA PRO A 288 23.47 19.30 -6.59
C PRO A 288 22.49 19.05 -5.43
N ARG A 289 21.19 19.07 -5.73
CA ARG A 289 20.17 18.53 -4.82
C ARG A 289 20.26 17.02 -4.90
N LEU A 290 20.71 16.38 -3.80
CA LEU A 290 20.92 14.95 -3.77
C LEU A 290 19.60 14.19 -3.52
N TRP A 291 19.48 13.03 -4.11
CA TRP A 291 18.46 12.06 -3.75
C TRP A 291 18.91 11.28 -2.49
N TRP A 292 18.02 11.15 -1.52
CA TRP A 292 18.25 10.44 -0.28
C TRP A 292 17.18 9.42 0.02
N PRO A 293 17.52 8.29 0.68
CA PRO A 293 16.55 7.37 1.23
C PRO A 293 15.71 8.03 2.34
N ASN A 294 14.49 7.50 2.52
CA ASN A 294 13.61 7.92 3.62
C ASN A 294 14.33 7.87 4.97
N GLY A 295 14.22 8.94 5.77
CA GLY A 295 14.89 9.11 7.06
C GLY A 295 16.31 9.70 6.97
N TYR A 296 16.89 9.87 5.76
CA TYR A 296 18.26 10.41 5.57
C TYR A 296 18.30 11.73 4.84
N GLY A 297 17.22 12.20 4.28
CA GLY A 297 17.11 13.49 3.58
C GLY A 297 15.99 13.49 2.54
N ASP A 298 15.95 14.55 1.73
CA ASP A 298 14.94 14.72 0.69
C ASP A 298 15.23 13.84 -0.53
N PRO A 299 14.26 13.11 -1.09
CA PRO A 299 14.42 12.35 -2.32
C PRO A 299 14.33 13.27 -3.55
N SER A 300 15.33 14.14 -3.71
CA SER A 300 15.32 15.18 -4.77
C SER A 300 15.50 14.58 -6.16
N LEU A 301 14.60 14.96 -7.06
CA LEU A 301 14.58 14.48 -8.43
C LEU A 301 14.85 15.62 -9.43
N TYR A 302 15.36 15.21 -10.58
CA TYR A 302 15.58 16.03 -11.78
C TYR A 302 14.83 15.42 -12.95
N THR A 303 14.53 16.25 -13.95
CA THR A 303 13.94 15.81 -15.22
C THR A 303 14.82 16.30 -16.36
N CYS A 304 15.21 15.41 -17.24
CA CYS A 304 15.93 15.73 -18.47
C CYS A 304 14.97 15.59 -19.65
N HIS A 305 14.71 16.69 -20.35
CA HIS A 305 13.97 16.71 -21.61
C HIS A 305 14.98 16.70 -22.76
N LEU A 306 14.86 15.72 -23.63
CA LEU A 306 15.70 15.52 -24.81
C LEU A 306 14.88 15.70 -26.08
N ALA A 307 15.44 16.34 -27.10
CA ALA A 307 14.84 16.43 -28.43
C ALA A 307 15.91 16.34 -29.52
N PHE A 308 15.62 15.62 -30.58
CA PHE A 308 16.39 15.68 -31.83
C PHE A 308 15.64 16.51 -32.84
N ARG A 309 16.32 17.48 -33.44
CA ARG A 309 15.74 18.42 -34.40
C ARG A 309 16.44 18.33 -35.76
N VAL A 310 15.64 18.30 -36.82
CA VAL A 310 16.05 18.29 -38.21
C VAL A 310 15.49 19.54 -38.88
N GLY A 311 16.32 20.40 -39.45
CA GLY A 311 15.85 21.64 -40.02
C GLY A 311 15.12 22.59 -39.05
N GLY A 312 15.38 22.45 -37.76
CA GLY A 312 14.67 23.19 -36.69
C GLY A 312 13.40 22.53 -36.17
N ALA A 313 12.78 21.58 -36.91
CA ALA A 313 11.61 20.83 -36.48
C ALA A 313 12.01 19.67 -35.54
N VAL A 314 11.15 19.35 -34.56
CA VAL A 314 11.36 18.22 -33.65
C VAL A 314 11.09 16.91 -34.42
N SER A 315 12.08 16.03 -34.51
CA SER A 315 11.95 14.69 -35.09
C SER A 315 11.41 13.69 -34.03
N ASP A 316 12.00 13.69 -32.85
CA ASP A 316 11.52 12.94 -31.67
C ASP A 316 11.95 13.65 -30.38
N ALA A 317 11.21 13.42 -29.29
CA ALA A 317 11.52 13.95 -27.99
C ALA A 317 11.25 12.88 -26.89
N LYS A 318 12.11 12.86 -25.88
CA LYS A 318 11.97 11.97 -24.72
C LYS A 318 12.20 12.74 -23.43
N THR A 319 11.58 12.27 -22.38
CA THR A 319 11.77 12.80 -21.03
C THR A 319 12.23 11.67 -20.13
N VAL A 320 13.26 11.90 -19.32
CA VAL A 320 13.73 10.96 -18.32
C VAL A 320 13.85 11.64 -16.97
N ARG A 321 13.30 11.02 -15.93
CA ARG A 321 13.46 11.44 -14.54
C ARG A 321 14.66 10.73 -13.94
N PHE A 322 15.43 11.42 -13.10
CA PHE A 322 16.59 10.84 -12.43
C PHE A 322 16.88 11.55 -11.11
N GLY A 323 17.71 10.95 -10.27
CA GLY A 323 18.22 11.56 -9.04
C GLY A 323 19.74 11.54 -9.00
N ILE A 324 20.34 12.58 -8.43
CA ILE A 324 21.80 12.64 -8.24
C ILE A 324 22.13 11.97 -6.91
N ARG A 325 22.79 10.83 -6.97
CA ARG A 325 23.23 10.05 -5.81
C ARG A 325 24.43 9.18 -6.14
N LYS A 326 25.07 8.64 -5.10
CA LYS A 326 26.11 7.60 -5.22
C LYS A 326 25.80 6.49 -4.23
N TYR A 327 25.66 5.26 -4.72
CA TYR A 327 25.71 4.05 -3.90
C TYR A 327 27.17 3.62 -3.75
N ALA A 328 27.49 3.10 -2.57
CA ALA A 328 28.71 2.37 -2.30
C ALA A 328 28.42 1.28 -1.27
N TYR A 329 29.27 0.28 -1.23
CA TYR A 329 29.06 -0.90 -0.39
C TYR A 329 30.39 -1.31 0.23
N ASP A 330 30.34 -1.83 1.43
CA ASP A 330 31.45 -2.55 2.06
C ASP A 330 30.95 -3.86 2.69
N THR A 331 31.87 -4.69 3.11
CA THR A 331 31.59 -5.97 3.75
C THR A 331 32.35 -6.10 5.07
N ASP A 332 32.50 -4.99 5.77
CA ASP A 332 33.15 -4.95 7.06
C ASP A 332 32.48 -5.91 8.05
N GLY A 333 33.28 -6.72 8.73
CA GLY A 333 32.75 -7.76 9.60
C GLY A 333 32.09 -8.93 8.88
N GLY A 334 32.26 -9.07 7.55
CA GLY A 334 31.69 -10.15 6.75
C GLY A 334 30.22 -9.94 6.37
N VAL A 335 29.65 -8.74 6.62
CA VAL A 335 28.25 -8.43 6.33
C VAL A 335 28.13 -7.24 5.38
N LEU A 336 27.14 -7.29 4.48
CA LEU A 336 26.88 -6.24 3.52
C LEU A 336 26.38 -4.95 4.19
N HIS A 337 27.05 -3.82 3.90
CA HIS A 337 26.64 -2.49 4.30
C HIS A 337 26.35 -1.61 3.10
N PHE A 338 25.33 -0.77 3.24
CA PHE A 338 24.92 0.21 2.22
C PHE A 338 25.40 1.61 2.60
N HIS A 339 25.95 2.31 1.62
CA HIS A 339 26.29 3.74 1.73
C HIS A 339 25.58 4.52 0.63
N VAL A 340 24.94 5.62 1.00
CA VAL A 340 24.33 6.55 0.07
C VAL A 340 24.95 7.93 0.26
N ASN A 341 25.51 8.50 -0.78
CA ASN A 341 26.18 9.80 -0.76
C ASN A 341 27.27 9.90 0.33
N GLY A 342 27.97 8.79 0.57
CA GLY A 342 29.03 8.69 1.57
C GLY A 342 28.55 8.57 3.02
N VAL A 343 27.27 8.24 3.24
CA VAL A 343 26.69 7.95 4.55
C VAL A 343 26.28 6.49 4.62
N ARG A 344 26.65 5.80 5.69
CA ARG A 344 26.14 4.47 6.00
C ARG A 344 24.65 4.54 6.28
N VAL A 345 23.86 3.76 5.55
CA VAL A 345 22.42 3.66 5.68
C VAL A 345 22.08 2.28 6.25
N PHE A 346 21.17 2.23 7.22
CA PHE A 346 20.65 0.99 7.74
C PHE A 346 19.32 0.67 7.00
N PRO A 347 19.28 -0.34 6.10
CA PRO A 347 18.06 -0.79 5.46
C PRO A 347 17.05 -1.30 6.49
N LYS A 348 15.88 -0.66 6.52
CA LYS A 348 14.68 -1.10 7.22
C LYS A 348 13.61 -1.27 6.18
N GLY A 349 13.06 -2.46 6.03
CA GLY A 349 12.15 -2.66 4.93
C GLY A 349 11.44 -3.99 4.94
N GLY A 350 10.92 -4.34 3.79
CA GLY A 350 10.25 -5.61 3.60
C GLY A 350 10.24 -6.08 2.15
N ASN A 351 9.90 -7.34 1.99
CA ASN A 351 9.75 -7.97 0.72
C ASN A 351 8.39 -7.60 0.11
N TRP A 352 8.36 -7.57 -1.21
CA TRP A 352 7.21 -7.26 -2.03
C TRP A 352 7.24 -8.17 -3.26
N GLY A 353 6.30 -9.08 -3.35
CA GLY A 353 6.15 -9.93 -4.54
C GLY A 353 5.44 -9.16 -5.65
N MET A 354 4.12 -9.24 -5.73
CA MET A 354 3.30 -8.41 -6.61
C MET A 354 2.50 -7.39 -5.79
N ALA A 355 2.19 -6.25 -6.37
CA ALA A 355 1.33 -5.27 -5.74
C ALA A 355 -0.12 -5.79 -5.59
N GLU A 356 -0.57 -6.58 -6.57
CA GLU A 356 -1.88 -7.21 -6.61
C GLU A 356 -1.82 -8.47 -7.51
N PHE A 357 -2.41 -9.58 -7.06
CA PHE A 357 -2.21 -10.92 -7.64
C PHE A 357 -2.73 -11.11 -9.08
N MET A 358 -3.66 -10.27 -9.53
CA MET A 358 -4.19 -10.25 -10.92
C MET A 358 -3.62 -9.10 -11.77
N LEU A 359 -2.55 -8.43 -11.28
CA LEU A 359 -1.91 -7.28 -11.95
C LEU A 359 -2.87 -6.08 -12.12
N ARG A 360 -3.78 -5.84 -11.17
CA ARG A 360 -4.74 -4.72 -11.19
C ARG A 360 -4.22 -3.43 -10.55
N CYS A 361 -2.97 -3.40 -10.07
CA CYS A 361 -2.37 -2.22 -9.46
C CYS A 361 -1.59 -1.43 -10.52
N HIS A 362 -1.98 -0.19 -10.78
CA HIS A 362 -1.36 0.65 -11.81
C HIS A 362 -1.24 2.12 -11.36
N GLY A 363 -0.33 2.85 -11.95
CA GLY A 363 -0.19 4.30 -11.83
C GLY A 363 -0.13 4.77 -10.37
N THR A 364 -1.10 5.60 -9.96
CA THR A 364 -1.15 6.20 -8.62
C THR A 364 -1.51 5.24 -7.48
N ASP A 365 -1.90 3.99 -7.78
CA ASP A 365 -2.16 2.99 -6.75
C ASP A 365 -0.90 2.66 -5.94
N TYR A 366 0.27 2.79 -6.56
CA TYR A 366 1.55 2.64 -5.88
C TYR A 366 1.80 3.76 -4.87
N ASP A 367 1.32 4.98 -5.09
CA ASP A 367 1.55 6.11 -4.18
C ASP A 367 0.99 5.83 -2.77
N THR A 368 -0.18 5.20 -2.68
CA THR A 368 -0.79 4.81 -1.40
C THR A 368 0.09 3.81 -0.66
N ARG A 369 0.54 2.76 -1.34
CA ARG A 369 1.38 1.70 -0.75
C ARG A 369 2.72 2.24 -0.30
N LEU A 370 3.37 3.04 -1.14
CA LEU A 370 4.66 3.64 -0.82
C LEU A 370 4.55 4.68 0.30
N ARG A 371 3.43 5.42 0.39
CA ARG A 371 3.16 6.32 1.51
C ARG A 371 3.07 5.53 2.83
N PHE A 372 2.39 4.39 2.88
CA PHE A 372 2.38 3.54 4.08
C PHE A 372 3.78 3.08 4.49
N HIS A 373 4.59 2.62 3.53
CA HIS A 373 5.99 2.24 3.81
C HIS A 373 6.80 3.42 4.36
N ARG A 374 6.66 4.59 3.74
CA ARG A 374 7.32 5.81 4.21
C ARG A 374 6.88 6.21 5.62
N GLU A 375 5.59 6.12 5.93
CA GLU A 375 5.03 6.45 7.24
C GLU A 375 5.40 5.42 8.32
N MET A 376 5.71 4.17 7.95
CA MET A 376 6.35 3.19 8.82
C MET A 376 7.85 3.46 9.03
N HIS A 377 8.41 4.53 8.49
CA HIS A 377 9.84 4.85 8.52
C HIS A 377 10.73 3.81 7.85
N LEU A 378 10.18 3.00 6.94
CA LEU A 378 10.93 2.09 6.11
C LEU A 378 11.66 2.85 5.00
N ASN A 379 12.76 2.29 4.51
CA ASN A 379 13.59 2.91 3.49
C ASN A 379 14.04 1.95 2.37
N MET A 380 13.62 0.68 2.42
CA MET A 380 13.95 -0.29 1.39
C MET A 380 12.78 -1.26 1.13
N ILE A 381 12.57 -1.60 -0.13
CA ILE A 381 11.73 -2.70 -0.58
C ILE A 381 12.61 -3.66 -1.37
N ARG A 382 12.52 -4.96 -1.07
CA ARG A 382 13.03 -6.00 -1.94
C ARG A 382 11.93 -6.39 -2.92
N ASN A 383 12.13 -6.09 -4.20
CA ASN A 383 11.27 -6.54 -5.30
C ASN A 383 11.61 -8.02 -5.58
N TRP A 384 11.02 -8.88 -4.74
CA TRP A 384 11.30 -10.31 -4.73
C TRP A 384 11.05 -10.93 -6.11
N MET A 385 12.05 -11.65 -6.61
CA MET A 385 12.08 -12.21 -7.95
C MET A 385 11.75 -11.22 -9.08
N GLY A 386 11.86 -9.92 -8.82
CA GLY A 386 11.59 -8.90 -9.83
C GLY A 386 10.14 -8.84 -10.33
N MET A 387 9.18 -9.27 -9.50
CA MET A 387 7.79 -9.48 -9.90
C MET A 387 7.02 -8.20 -10.16
N THR A 388 7.39 -7.09 -9.49
CA THR A 388 6.80 -5.77 -9.77
C THR A 388 7.61 -5.09 -10.87
N ALA A 389 6.98 -4.86 -12.01
CA ALA A 389 7.64 -4.40 -13.23
C ALA A 389 7.13 -3.06 -13.77
N ASP A 390 6.13 -2.46 -13.13
CA ASP A 390 5.57 -1.17 -13.53
C ASP A 390 6.54 -0.03 -13.26
N GLU A 391 6.72 0.87 -14.24
CA GLU A 391 7.51 2.10 -14.05
C GLU A 391 6.94 2.98 -12.93
N ALA A 392 5.61 2.99 -12.77
CA ALA A 392 4.94 3.72 -11.69
C ALA A 392 5.36 3.27 -10.28
N PHE A 393 5.74 2.01 -10.10
CA PHE A 393 6.32 1.51 -8.84
C PHE A 393 7.65 2.18 -8.54
N TYR A 394 8.58 2.16 -9.50
CA TYR A 394 9.89 2.79 -9.33
C TYR A 394 9.78 4.31 -9.18
N ASP A 395 8.88 4.93 -9.94
CA ASP A 395 8.56 6.36 -9.81
C ASP A 395 8.05 6.73 -8.40
N ALA A 396 7.20 5.90 -7.82
CA ALA A 396 6.70 6.11 -6.45
C ALA A 396 7.83 5.88 -5.41
N CYS A 397 8.69 4.87 -5.62
CA CYS A 397 9.89 4.66 -4.81
C CYS A 397 10.85 5.85 -4.88
N ASP A 398 11.08 6.40 -6.07
CA ASP A 398 11.91 7.60 -6.28
C ASP A 398 11.39 8.80 -5.50
N ARG A 399 10.06 9.07 -5.57
CA ARG A 399 9.42 10.21 -4.88
C ARG A 399 9.39 10.06 -3.36
N THR A 400 9.35 8.83 -2.86
CA THR A 400 9.25 8.57 -1.42
C THR A 400 10.58 8.30 -0.74
N GLY A 401 11.66 8.19 -1.50
CA GLY A 401 12.99 7.82 -0.98
C GLY A 401 13.05 6.34 -0.58
N MET A 402 12.29 5.47 -1.23
CA MET A 402 12.31 4.05 -0.96
C MET A 402 13.35 3.36 -1.84
N MET A 403 14.43 2.87 -1.26
CA MET A 403 15.42 2.07 -1.99
C MET A 403 14.79 0.77 -2.50
N VAL A 404 15.22 0.30 -3.65
CA VAL A 404 14.77 -0.98 -4.23
C VAL A 404 15.97 -1.92 -4.35
N TRP A 405 15.87 -3.06 -3.70
CA TRP A 405 16.63 -4.26 -3.99
C TRP A 405 15.89 -4.99 -5.10
N ASP A 406 16.40 -4.96 -6.31
CA ASP A 406 15.72 -5.48 -7.49
C ASP A 406 16.31 -6.80 -7.97
N GLU A 407 15.45 -7.77 -8.28
CA GLU A 407 15.86 -9.14 -8.62
C GLU A 407 15.50 -9.50 -10.06
N PHE A 408 16.16 -10.55 -10.57
CA PHE A 408 15.77 -11.24 -11.78
C PHE A 408 14.89 -12.46 -11.42
N TRP A 409 14.18 -13.01 -12.40
CA TRP A 409 13.10 -14.00 -12.23
C TRP A 409 13.60 -15.44 -11.98
N LEU A 410 14.59 -15.61 -11.09
CA LEU A 410 15.18 -16.89 -10.72
C LEU A 410 14.92 -17.21 -9.25
N ASN A 411 14.71 -18.50 -8.94
CA ASN A 411 14.33 -18.93 -7.60
C ASN A 411 14.94 -20.28 -7.21
N SER A 412 15.61 -20.33 -6.06
CA SER A 412 16.00 -21.49 -5.27
C SER A 412 16.61 -22.64 -6.07
N GLY A 413 17.55 -22.34 -6.95
CA GLY A 413 18.24 -23.35 -7.76
C GLY A 413 17.33 -24.04 -8.79
N GLY A 414 16.33 -23.33 -9.30
CA GLY A 414 15.40 -23.84 -10.32
C GLY A 414 16.06 -24.20 -11.67
N GLY A 415 17.37 -24.00 -11.79
CA GLY A 415 18.16 -24.33 -12.96
C GLY A 415 18.05 -23.25 -14.06
N LEU A 416 18.37 -23.63 -15.30
CA LEU A 416 18.31 -22.70 -16.41
C LEU A 416 16.86 -22.50 -16.89
N PRO A 417 16.49 -21.28 -17.32
CA PRO A 417 15.24 -21.05 -18.01
C PRO A 417 15.18 -21.86 -19.32
N SER A 418 13.97 -22.15 -19.76
CA SER A 418 13.72 -22.92 -20.99
C SER A 418 14.38 -22.29 -22.24
N ASP A 419 14.57 -20.97 -22.22
CA ASP A 419 15.33 -20.21 -23.22
C ASP A 419 16.18 -19.14 -22.54
N VAL A 420 17.47 -19.42 -22.39
CA VAL A 420 18.44 -18.54 -21.73
C VAL A 420 18.67 -17.23 -22.50
N HIS A 421 18.51 -17.25 -23.83
CA HIS A 421 18.71 -16.05 -24.65
C HIS A 421 17.54 -15.09 -24.53
N VAL A 422 16.31 -15.59 -24.53
CA VAL A 422 15.10 -14.81 -24.24
C VAL A 422 15.15 -14.27 -22.81
N PHE A 423 15.58 -15.06 -21.83
CA PHE A 423 15.79 -14.58 -20.47
C PHE A 423 16.76 -13.40 -20.44
N ARG A 424 17.96 -13.54 -21.06
CA ARG A 424 18.96 -12.48 -21.11
C ARG A 424 18.44 -11.22 -21.79
N ALA A 425 17.72 -11.36 -22.92
CA ALA A 425 17.12 -10.22 -23.61
C ALA A 425 16.14 -9.46 -22.70
N ASN A 426 15.31 -10.17 -21.94
CA ASN A 426 14.42 -9.59 -20.96
C ASN A 426 15.18 -8.92 -19.80
N ALA A 427 16.25 -9.53 -19.30
CA ALA A 427 17.07 -8.95 -18.24
C ALA A 427 17.73 -7.63 -18.70
N ILE A 428 18.28 -7.59 -19.92
CA ILE A 428 18.84 -6.36 -20.51
C ILE A 428 17.75 -5.28 -20.64
N GLU A 429 16.57 -5.67 -21.10
CA GLU A 429 15.45 -4.75 -21.27
C GLU A 429 14.98 -4.18 -19.92
N LYS A 430 14.89 -5.02 -18.88
CA LYS A 430 14.62 -4.58 -17.52
C LYS A 430 15.65 -3.57 -17.03
N ILE A 431 16.94 -3.87 -17.18
CA ILE A 431 18.02 -2.96 -16.77
C ILE A 431 17.85 -1.60 -17.44
N LYS A 432 17.60 -1.56 -18.78
CA LYS A 432 17.42 -0.32 -19.52
C LYS A 432 16.21 0.49 -19.07
N GLN A 433 15.09 -0.17 -18.75
CA GLN A 433 13.87 0.49 -18.27
C GLN A 433 14.08 1.15 -16.92
N VAL A 434 14.78 0.49 -15.97
CA VAL A 434 14.82 0.96 -14.58
C VAL A 434 16.13 1.65 -14.18
N ARG A 435 17.19 1.63 -14.99
CA ARG A 435 18.52 2.18 -14.65
C ARG A 435 18.53 3.68 -14.32
N SER A 436 17.58 4.46 -14.83
CA SER A 436 17.47 5.89 -14.52
C SER A 436 16.89 6.18 -13.14
N HIS A 437 16.21 5.21 -12.51
CA HIS A 437 15.61 5.38 -11.20
C HIS A 437 16.68 5.42 -10.11
N PRO A 438 16.78 6.52 -9.33
CA PRO A 438 17.73 6.61 -8.23
C PRO A 438 17.43 5.63 -7.10
N CYS A 439 16.21 5.16 -6.96
CA CYS A 439 15.79 4.23 -5.92
C CYS A 439 16.42 2.84 -6.06
N VAL A 440 16.74 2.36 -7.26
CA VAL A 440 17.38 1.04 -7.44
C VAL A 440 18.75 1.06 -6.77
N ALA A 441 18.88 0.27 -5.70
CA ALA A 441 20.06 0.28 -4.84
C ALA A 441 20.95 -0.95 -5.03
N LEU A 442 20.37 -2.08 -5.47
CA LEU A 442 21.09 -3.34 -5.62
C LEU A 442 20.38 -4.20 -6.65
N TRP A 443 21.15 -4.96 -7.42
CA TRP A 443 20.67 -6.00 -8.32
C TRP A 443 20.96 -7.38 -7.74
N CYS A 444 19.94 -8.26 -7.70
CA CYS A 444 20.12 -9.63 -7.23
C CYS A 444 19.84 -10.64 -8.34
N GLY A 445 20.69 -11.64 -8.45
CA GLY A 445 20.62 -12.64 -9.50
C GLY A 445 19.49 -13.64 -9.30
N GLU A 446 19.42 -14.25 -8.12
CA GLU A 446 18.46 -15.31 -7.81
C GLU A 446 18.00 -15.24 -6.35
N ASN A 447 16.72 -15.56 -6.12
CA ASN A 447 16.22 -15.80 -4.77
C ASN A 447 16.79 -17.11 -4.23
N GLU A 448 17.44 -17.06 -3.06
CA GLU A 448 17.93 -18.21 -2.29
C GLU A 448 18.80 -19.22 -3.08
N GLY A 449 19.38 -18.79 -4.19
CA GLY A 449 20.27 -19.59 -5.03
C GLY A 449 21.20 -18.71 -5.85
N ASP A 450 22.18 -19.30 -6.49
CA ASP A 450 23.05 -18.64 -7.46
C ASP A 450 22.58 -18.95 -8.89
N PRO A 451 22.45 -17.94 -9.78
CA PRO A 451 22.09 -18.22 -11.16
C PRO A 451 23.03 -19.22 -11.80
N ALA A 452 22.45 -20.28 -12.36
CA ALA A 452 23.22 -21.33 -13.02
C ALA A 452 24.05 -20.77 -14.21
N PRO A 453 25.27 -21.27 -14.46
CA PRO A 453 26.05 -20.88 -15.64
C PRO A 453 25.27 -21.13 -16.94
N PRO A 454 25.33 -20.22 -17.93
CA PRO A 454 26.15 -19.00 -17.98
C PRO A 454 25.48 -17.74 -17.42
N LEU A 455 24.28 -17.81 -16.82
CA LEU A 455 23.44 -16.66 -16.46
C LEU A 455 24.10 -15.73 -15.42
N ASN A 456 24.78 -16.27 -14.42
CA ASN A 456 25.45 -15.44 -13.40
C ASN A 456 26.49 -14.50 -14.04
N ASP A 457 27.32 -15.03 -14.95
CA ASP A 457 28.32 -14.23 -15.63
C ASP A 457 27.71 -13.25 -16.62
N TRP A 458 26.66 -13.66 -17.32
CA TRP A 458 25.92 -12.78 -18.23
C TRP A 458 25.26 -11.62 -17.50
N LEU A 459 24.55 -11.85 -16.41
CA LEU A 459 23.91 -10.78 -15.62
C LEU A 459 24.95 -9.77 -15.09
N ARG A 460 26.08 -10.26 -14.60
CA ARG A 460 27.19 -9.38 -14.18
C ARG A 460 27.73 -8.53 -15.32
N ALA A 461 27.94 -9.13 -16.49
CA ALA A 461 28.45 -8.41 -17.66
C ALA A 461 27.41 -7.42 -18.21
N ASP A 462 26.15 -7.80 -18.24
CA ASP A 462 25.05 -6.95 -18.72
C ASP A 462 24.81 -5.75 -17.80
N LEU A 463 24.91 -5.91 -16.49
CA LEU A 463 24.85 -4.80 -15.54
C LEU A 463 26.04 -3.83 -15.70
N LEU A 464 27.23 -4.34 -15.97
CA LEU A 464 28.37 -3.47 -16.29
C LEU A 464 28.14 -2.69 -17.58
N ALA A 465 27.60 -3.34 -18.61
CA ALA A 465 27.37 -2.74 -19.92
C ALA A 465 26.22 -1.73 -19.94
N TYR A 466 25.11 -2.04 -19.28
CA TYR A 466 23.85 -1.29 -19.42
C TYR A 466 23.48 -0.45 -18.20
N ASP A 467 24.04 -0.73 -17.01
CA ASP A 467 23.90 0.07 -15.78
C ASP A 467 25.20 0.77 -15.34
N GLY A 468 26.31 0.55 -16.10
CA GLY A 468 27.59 1.16 -15.84
C GLY A 468 28.35 0.65 -14.63
N GLY A 469 27.87 -0.39 -13.96
CA GLY A 469 28.42 -0.94 -12.72
C GLY A 469 28.31 -0.02 -11.51
N ASP A 470 27.39 0.93 -11.54
CA ASP A 470 27.19 1.89 -10.45
C ASP A 470 26.48 1.28 -9.24
N ARG A 471 25.87 0.11 -9.42
CA ARG A 471 25.16 -0.66 -8.40
C ARG A 471 25.77 -2.03 -8.25
N ARG A 472 25.74 -2.54 -7.00
CA ARG A 472 26.21 -3.88 -6.70
C ARG A 472 25.34 -4.93 -7.38
N TYR A 473 25.97 -5.94 -7.95
CA TYR A 473 25.37 -7.22 -8.31
C TYR A 473 25.59 -8.20 -7.18
N GLN A 474 24.53 -8.72 -6.61
CA GLN A 474 24.48 -9.76 -5.58
C GLN A 474 23.98 -11.05 -6.24
N PRO A 475 24.79 -12.12 -6.36
CA PRO A 475 24.36 -13.34 -7.04
C PRO A 475 23.10 -13.95 -6.41
N ASN A 476 23.07 -14.00 -5.09
CA ASN A 476 22.00 -14.66 -4.33
C ASN A 476 21.50 -13.81 -3.16
N SER A 477 20.28 -14.09 -2.70
CA SER A 477 19.60 -13.27 -1.69
C SER A 477 19.83 -13.70 -0.24
N HIS A 478 20.52 -14.82 0.03
CA HIS A 478 20.64 -15.28 1.42
C HIS A 478 22.03 -15.72 1.87
N ALA A 479 22.99 -15.85 0.96
CA ALA A 479 24.34 -16.33 1.26
C ALA A 479 25.42 -15.26 1.02
N GLY A 480 26.66 -15.62 1.31
CA GLY A 480 27.82 -14.73 1.17
C GLY A 480 27.92 -13.74 2.33
N ASP A 481 27.79 -12.45 2.03
CA ASP A 481 27.80 -11.36 3.02
C ASP A 481 26.40 -10.96 3.51
N LEU A 482 25.42 -11.82 3.26
CA LEU A 482 24.05 -11.72 3.80
C LEU A 482 23.89 -12.70 4.97
N SER A 483 23.00 -12.37 5.91
CA SER A 483 22.76 -13.20 7.09
C SER A 483 21.64 -14.24 6.92
N GLY A 484 21.25 -14.52 5.70
CA GLY A 484 20.25 -15.54 5.38
C GLY A 484 18.82 -15.03 5.27
N SER A 485 17.89 -15.98 5.12
CA SER A 485 16.44 -15.79 5.08
C SER A 485 15.77 -16.58 6.21
N GLY A 486 14.58 -16.12 6.66
CA GLY A 486 13.87 -16.63 7.82
C GLY A 486 14.41 -16.15 9.18
N PRO A 487 13.84 -16.65 10.30
CA PRO A 487 12.67 -17.53 10.37
C PRO A 487 11.37 -16.82 10.00
N TRP A 488 10.37 -17.62 9.55
CA TRP A 488 9.07 -17.14 9.10
C TRP A 488 7.96 -17.54 10.07
N ARG A 489 8.16 -17.32 11.34
CA ARG A 489 7.24 -17.67 12.45
C ARG A 489 7.43 -16.73 13.62
N ASN A 490 6.45 -16.70 14.53
CA ASN A 490 6.62 -16.02 15.80
C ASN A 490 7.74 -16.69 16.60
N LEU A 491 8.57 -15.86 17.19
CA LEU A 491 9.56 -16.28 18.19
C LEU A 491 9.18 -15.73 19.57
N GLY A 492 9.82 -16.25 20.60
CA GLY A 492 9.80 -15.57 21.89
C GLY A 492 10.50 -14.21 21.78
N LEU A 493 9.95 -13.15 22.40
CA LEU A 493 10.49 -11.77 22.27
C LEU A 493 12.00 -11.71 22.56
N LYS A 494 12.50 -12.43 23.57
CA LYS A 494 13.93 -12.48 23.91
C LYS A 494 14.80 -12.96 22.76
N GLN A 495 14.30 -13.88 21.92
CA GLN A 495 15.08 -14.43 20.81
C GLN A 495 15.42 -13.36 19.77
N TYR A 496 14.55 -12.39 19.52
CA TYR A 496 14.84 -11.30 18.60
C TYR A 496 16.01 -10.41 19.02
N PHE A 497 16.33 -10.38 20.32
CA PHE A 497 17.45 -9.59 20.89
C PHE A 497 18.69 -10.42 21.18
N ARG A 498 18.58 -11.75 21.25
CA ARG A 498 19.67 -12.63 21.65
C ARG A 498 20.26 -13.42 20.49
N ASN A 499 19.42 -14.16 19.82
CA ASN A 499 19.78 -15.05 18.72
C ASN A 499 18.54 -15.49 17.99
N VAL A 500 18.42 -15.08 16.74
CA VAL A 500 17.23 -15.37 15.94
C VAL A 500 17.25 -16.78 15.38
N GLY A 501 18.44 -17.32 15.09
CA GLY A 501 18.68 -18.59 14.43
C GLY A 501 17.72 -18.87 13.29
N ASN A 502 18.13 -19.40 12.20
CA ASN A 502 17.19 -19.72 11.12
C ASN A 502 17.46 -21.10 10.50
N GLY A 503 18.34 -21.89 11.14
CA GLY A 503 18.81 -23.12 10.54
C GLY A 503 19.80 -22.92 9.40
N SER A 504 20.13 -21.68 8.99
CA SER A 504 21.21 -21.39 8.05
C SER A 504 22.52 -21.20 8.81
N ASN A 505 23.64 -21.49 8.15
CA ASN A 505 24.99 -21.44 8.73
C ASN A 505 25.52 -20.01 8.95
N ILE A 506 24.71 -18.98 8.77
CA ILE A 506 25.13 -17.59 8.79
C ILE A 506 24.59 -16.94 10.05
N GLY A 507 25.46 -16.30 10.81
CA GLY A 507 25.21 -15.75 12.14
C GLY A 507 23.92 -14.91 12.28
N ASP A 508 23.60 -14.58 13.50
CA ASP A 508 22.27 -14.17 13.94
C ASP A 508 21.76 -12.85 13.35
N TYR A 509 22.64 -11.89 13.16
CA TYR A 509 22.30 -10.57 12.61
C TYR A 509 23.04 -10.33 11.29
N GLY A 510 23.15 -9.12 10.81
CA GLY A 510 23.75 -8.77 9.53
C GLY A 510 22.72 -8.13 8.63
N MET A 511 22.85 -8.32 7.30
CA MET A 511 21.82 -7.94 6.33
C MET A 511 20.88 -9.13 6.11
N ARG A 512 19.72 -9.11 6.78
CA ARG A 512 18.70 -10.15 6.69
C ARG A 512 17.74 -9.83 5.56
N SER A 513 17.69 -10.69 4.55
CA SER A 513 16.82 -10.51 3.39
C SER A 513 15.36 -10.87 3.66
N GLU A 514 15.11 -11.77 4.61
CA GLU A 514 13.75 -12.20 4.98
C GLU A 514 13.68 -12.58 6.45
N ILE A 515 12.64 -12.14 7.11
CA ILE A 515 12.19 -12.60 8.44
C ILE A 515 10.72 -12.22 8.59
N GLY A 516 9.87 -13.10 9.10
CA GLY A 516 8.46 -12.74 9.18
C GLY A 516 7.60 -13.67 9.99
N THR A 517 6.31 -13.38 9.97
CA THR A 517 5.27 -14.14 10.66
C THR A 517 3.93 -13.93 9.99
N ALA A 518 2.95 -14.78 10.28
CA ALA A 518 1.57 -14.55 9.93
C ALA A 518 1.07 -13.24 10.53
N THR A 519 0.16 -12.57 9.83
CA THR A 519 -0.43 -11.29 10.25
C THR A 519 -1.91 -11.29 9.91
N VAL A 520 -2.75 -11.54 10.91
CA VAL A 520 -4.20 -11.56 10.75
C VAL A 520 -4.73 -10.13 10.68
N PRO A 521 -5.57 -9.77 9.67
CA PRO A 521 -6.19 -8.45 9.57
C PRO A 521 -7.22 -8.18 10.67
N ALA A 522 -7.67 -6.93 10.76
CA ALA A 522 -8.83 -6.59 11.59
C ALA A 522 -10.11 -7.29 11.09
N LEU A 523 -11.06 -7.54 11.98
CA LEU A 523 -12.33 -8.22 11.65
C LEU A 523 -13.08 -7.57 10.49
N SER A 524 -13.05 -6.23 10.39
CA SER A 524 -13.69 -5.49 9.29
C SER A 524 -13.16 -5.90 7.91
N SER A 525 -11.88 -6.19 7.80
CA SER A 525 -11.27 -6.70 6.57
C SER A 525 -11.54 -8.19 6.37
N VAL A 526 -11.51 -8.99 7.42
CA VAL A 526 -11.81 -10.42 7.35
C VAL A 526 -13.24 -10.65 6.81
N LYS A 527 -14.20 -9.85 7.24
CA LYS A 527 -15.59 -9.89 6.73
C LYS A 527 -15.72 -9.56 5.24
N ARG A 528 -14.71 -8.98 4.60
CA ARG A 528 -14.73 -8.65 3.16
C ARG A 528 -14.40 -9.84 2.28
N PHE A 529 -13.71 -10.84 2.83
CA PHE A 529 -13.28 -12.00 2.05
C PHE A 529 -13.78 -13.34 2.62
N LEU A 530 -14.20 -13.41 3.88
CA LEU A 530 -14.86 -14.60 4.43
C LEU A 530 -16.38 -14.42 4.51
N PRO A 531 -17.19 -15.43 4.11
CA PRO A 531 -18.63 -15.44 4.35
C PRO A 531 -18.94 -15.31 5.84
N LEU A 532 -20.02 -14.62 6.20
CA LEU A 532 -20.39 -14.39 7.59
C LEU A 532 -20.61 -15.71 8.36
N ALA A 533 -21.14 -16.74 7.71
CA ALA A 533 -21.35 -18.07 8.29
C ALA A 533 -20.02 -18.79 8.62
N ASP A 534 -18.93 -18.42 7.96
CA ASP A 534 -17.62 -19.06 8.10
C ASP A 534 -16.66 -18.25 8.98
N LEU A 535 -17.13 -17.14 9.59
CA LEU A 535 -16.29 -16.31 10.44
C LEU A 535 -15.89 -17.01 11.74
N TRP A 536 -16.77 -17.86 12.30
CA TRP A 536 -16.49 -18.55 13.55
C TRP A 536 -17.39 -19.79 13.73
N PRO A 537 -16.84 -20.90 14.26
CA PRO A 537 -15.44 -21.13 14.57
C PRO A 537 -14.56 -21.18 13.31
N ARG A 538 -13.23 -21.04 13.48
CA ARG A 538 -12.26 -21.17 12.39
C ARG A 538 -12.38 -22.54 11.73
N ASN A 539 -12.46 -22.56 10.40
CA ASN A 539 -12.70 -23.76 9.61
C ASN A 539 -11.66 -23.89 8.46
N ALA A 540 -11.91 -24.83 7.53
CA ALA A 540 -11.01 -25.07 6.38
C ALA A 540 -10.83 -23.82 5.51
N LEU A 541 -11.80 -22.91 5.43
CA LEU A 541 -11.69 -21.68 4.67
C LEU A 541 -10.66 -20.71 5.26
N TRP A 542 -10.55 -20.63 6.59
CA TRP A 542 -9.48 -19.92 7.27
C TRP A 542 -8.11 -20.48 6.89
N VAL A 543 -7.98 -21.82 6.85
CA VAL A 543 -6.72 -22.48 6.44
C VAL A 543 -6.36 -22.13 5.00
N GLN A 544 -7.33 -22.04 4.09
CA GLN A 544 -7.08 -21.60 2.71
C GLN A 544 -6.55 -20.15 2.64
N HIS A 545 -7.05 -19.25 3.48
CA HIS A 545 -6.54 -17.86 3.54
C HIS A 545 -5.24 -17.71 4.36
N PHE A 546 -4.83 -18.76 5.09
CA PHE A 546 -3.43 -18.92 5.51
C PHE A 546 -2.55 -19.52 4.39
N LEU A 547 -3.13 -19.76 3.21
CA LEU A 547 -2.51 -20.32 2.01
C LEU A 547 -2.04 -21.77 2.19
N GLY A 548 -2.78 -22.51 3.01
CA GLY A 548 -2.66 -23.94 3.24
C GLY A 548 -2.00 -24.30 4.58
N PRO A 549 -2.17 -25.55 5.03
CA PRO A 549 -1.61 -26.04 6.29
C PRO A 549 -0.09 -26.12 6.27
N THR A 550 0.49 -26.16 5.08
CA THR A 550 1.92 -26.27 4.81
C THR A 550 2.49 -24.95 4.26
N ALA A 551 1.71 -23.87 4.26
CA ALA A 551 2.29 -22.57 3.98
C ALA A 551 3.34 -22.30 5.05
N THR A 552 4.33 -22.98 4.75
CA THR A 552 5.62 -23.17 5.30
C THR A 552 5.83 -22.60 6.66
N ASN A 553 5.79 -21.75 7.26
CA ASN A 553 6.39 -21.29 8.48
C ASN A 553 5.45 -20.40 9.29
N ALA A 554 4.40 -19.87 8.64
CA ALA A 554 3.32 -19.15 9.28
C ALA A 554 2.01 -19.94 9.29
N GLY A 555 2.11 -21.26 9.35
CA GLY A 555 0.95 -22.13 9.39
C GLY A 555 -0.01 -21.77 10.55
N PRO A 556 -1.31 -21.97 10.34
CA PRO A 556 -2.32 -21.53 11.30
C PRO A 556 -2.12 -22.10 12.70
N ASP A 557 -1.67 -23.33 12.85
CA ASP A 557 -1.52 -23.99 14.15
C ASP A 557 -0.43 -23.36 15.01
N GLY A 558 0.73 -23.04 14.44
CA GLY A 558 1.81 -22.37 15.16
C GLY A 558 1.41 -20.96 15.60
N TYR A 559 0.83 -20.19 14.71
CA TYR A 559 0.36 -18.84 15.01
C TYR A 559 -0.76 -18.84 16.06
N ASN A 560 -1.75 -19.73 15.92
CA ASN A 560 -2.86 -19.85 16.85
C ASN A 560 -2.39 -20.31 18.23
N GLY A 561 -1.47 -21.28 18.28
CA GLY A 561 -0.87 -21.75 19.52
C GLY A 561 -0.16 -20.63 20.30
N ASP A 562 0.61 -19.81 19.61
CA ASP A 562 1.26 -18.65 20.21
C ASP A 562 0.25 -17.60 20.70
N LEU A 563 -0.76 -17.29 19.90
CA LEU A 563 -1.82 -16.36 20.26
C LEU A 563 -2.56 -16.81 21.53
N GLU A 564 -2.99 -18.07 21.56
CA GLU A 564 -3.74 -18.63 22.70
C GLU A 564 -2.87 -18.75 23.95
N ALA A 565 -1.59 -19.12 23.78
CA ALA A 565 -0.64 -19.16 24.87
C ALA A 565 -0.39 -17.79 25.52
N ARG A 566 -0.38 -16.72 24.73
CA ARG A 566 -0.13 -15.35 25.22
C ARG A 566 -1.38 -14.68 25.76
N TYR A 567 -2.50 -14.74 25.03
CA TYR A 567 -3.70 -13.94 25.29
C TYR A 567 -4.92 -14.75 25.75
N GLY A 568 -4.79 -16.10 25.84
CA GLY A 568 -5.89 -17.01 26.14
C GLY A 568 -6.72 -17.35 24.89
N GLN A 569 -7.53 -18.41 24.99
CA GLN A 569 -8.40 -18.88 23.91
C GLN A 569 -9.35 -17.76 23.45
N ALA A 570 -9.61 -17.70 22.15
CA ALA A 570 -10.55 -16.75 21.58
C ALA A 570 -11.97 -17.33 21.62
N GLY A 571 -12.94 -16.51 22.03
CA GLY A 571 -14.35 -16.90 22.10
C GLY A 571 -15.18 -16.55 20.87
N SER A 572 -14.62 -15.71 19.96
CA SER A 572 -15.30 -15.25 18.74
C SER A 572 -14.27 -14.76 17.70
N ALA A 573 -14.71 -14.57 16.46
CA ALA A 573 -13.88 -13.95 15.42
C ALA A 573 -13.38 -12.55 15.82
N ALA A 574 -14.21 -11.76 16.49
CA ALA A 574 -13.84 -10.43 16.97
C ALA A 574 -12.72 -10.49 18.02
N ASP A 575 -12.88 -11.36 19.00
CA ASP A 575 -11.88 -11.59 20.04
C ASP A 575 -10.58 -12.14 19.46
N TYR A 576 -10.65 -13.08 18.50
CA TYR A 576 -9.50 -13.62 17.79
C TYR A 576 -8.74 -12.52 17.05
N CYS A 577 -9.43 -11.73 16.23
CA CYS A 577 -8.79 -10.64 15.47
C CYS A 577 -8.19 -9.57 16.40
N ALA A 578 -8.84 -9.23 17.51
CA ALA A 578 -8.31 -8.28 18.48
C ALA A 578 -7.01 -8.81 19.13
N LYS A 579 -6.98 -10.08 19.56
CA LYS A 579 -5.78 -10.73 20.10
C LYS A 579 -4.66 -10.80 19.06
N ALA A 580 -5.02 -11.08 17.80
CA ALA A 580 -4.10 -11.10 16.70
C ALA A 580 -3.42 -9.75 16.44
N GLN A 581 -4.16 -8.61 16.57
CA GLN A 581 -3.52 -7.29 16.44
C GLN A 581 -2.41 -7.09 17.47
N LEU A 582 -2.64 -7.49 18.73
CA LEU A 582 -1.62 -7.38 19.77
C LEU A 582 -0.40 -8.28 19.50
N LEU A 583 -0.63 -9.53 19.09
CA LEU A 583 0.44 -10.47 18.73
C LEU A 583 1.25 -9.93 17.54
N ASN A 584 0.58 -9.41 16.51
CA ASN A 584 1.23 -8.84 15.33
C ASN A 584 2.07 -7.61 15.70
N GLN A 585 1.55 -6.73 16.58
CA GLN A 585 2.23 -5.51 17.01
C GLN A 585 3.50 -5.82 17.80
N GLU A 586 3.41 -6.67 18.83
CA GLU A 586 4.58 -7.00 19.65
C GLU A 586 5.65 -7.74 18.86
N THR A 587 5.26 -8.67 17.97
CA THR A 587 6.21 -9.45 17.18
C THR A 587 6.92 -8.58 16.15
N MET A 588 6.17 -7.77 15.39
CA MET A 588 6.76 -6.90 14.37
C MET A 588 7.67 -5.83 14.98
N LYS A 589 7.26 -5.28 16.13
CA LYS A 589 8.10 -4.36 16.90
C LYS A 589 9.40 -5.02 17.31
N ALA A 590 9.35 -6.23 17.88
CA ALA A 590 10.53 -6.95 18.34
C ALA A 590 11.48 -7.37 17.22
N ILE A 591 10.96 -7.68 16.02
CA ILE A 591 11.80 -7.95 14.85
C ILE A 591 12.71 -6.75 14.55
N TYR A 592 12.14 -5.56 14.37
CA TYR A 592 12.95 -4.39 14.03
C TYR A 592 13.80 -3.91 15.20
N GLU A 593 13.27 -3.87 16.43
CA GLU A 593 14.03 -3.47 17.62
C GLU A 593 15.22 -4.38 17.86
N GLY A 594 15.08 -5.71 17.67
CA GLY A 594 16.17 -6.67 17.83
C GLY A 594 17.32 -6.45 16.84
N TRP A 595 17.02 -6.14 15.57
CA TRP A 595 18.08 -5.78 14.61
C TRP A 595 18.72 -4.44 14.92
N LEU A 596 17.90 -3.45 15.26
CA LEU A 596 18.37 -2.10 15.61
C LEU A 596 19.20 -2.09 16.89
N ASP A 597 18.93 -2.99 17.83
CA ASP A 597 19.73 -3.20 19.03
C ASP A 597 21.19 -3.54 18.70
N HIS A 598 21.40 -4.25 17.60
CA HIS A 598 22.70 -4.71 17.14
C HIS A 598 23.34 -3.85 16.03
N ILE A 599 22.83 -2.63 15.79
CA ILE A 599 23.32 -1.74 14.72
C ILE A 599 24.85 -1.47 14.80
N GLY A 600 25.44 -1.53 15.98
CA GLY A 600 26.89 -1.34 16.21
C GLY A 600 27.67 -2.64 16.34
N SER A 601 27.03 -3.80 16.32
CA SER A 601 27.62 -5.10 16.68
C SER A 601 27.25 -6.24 15.72
N GLY A 602 27.07 -5.94 14.43
CA GLY A 602 26.87 -6.94 13.40
C GLY A 602 25.63 -6.77 12.54
N ALA A 603 24.56 -6.10 13.01
CA ALA A 603 23.39 -5.86 12.19
C ALA A 603 23.67 -4.73 11.19
N SER A 604 23.32 -4.97 9.93
CA SER A 604 23.48 -4.01 8.83
C SER A 604 22.17 -3.68 8.11
N GLY A 605 21.10 -4.45 8.33
CA GLY A 605 19.78 -4.21 7.77
C GLY A 605 18.84 -5.39 7.96
N VAL A 606 17.53 -5.14 7.86
CA VAL A 606 16.48 -6.16 7.96
C VAL A 606 15.31 -5.87 7.04
N LEU A 607 14.89 -6.90 6.30
CA LEU A 607 13.71 -6.88 5.44
C LEU A 607 12.73 -7.96 5.90
N ILE A 608 11.49 -7.55 6.19
CA ILE A 608 10.46 -8.52 6.60
C ILE A 608 9.88 -9.27 5.41
N TRP A 609 9.54 -10.52 5.59
CA TRP A 609 8.73 -11.32 4.68
C TRP A 609 7.28 -11.33 5.19
N MET A 610 6.31 -10.58 4.60
CA MET A 610 6.39 -9.53 3.58
C MET A 610 5.79 -8.24 4.15
N SER A 611 6.00 -7.10 3.47
CA SER A 611 5.49 -5.82 3.99
C SER A 611 4.10 -5.47 3.48
N GLN A 612 3.63 -6.09 2.38
CA GLN A 612 2.29 -5.86 1.83
C GLN A 612 1.70 -7.14 1.24
N SER A 613 0.37 -7.25 1.24
CA SER A 613 -0.38 -8.36 0.73
C SER A 613 -0.82 -8.13 -0.72
N ALA A 614 -0.60 -9.12 -1.59
CA ALA A 614 -1.13 -9.13 -2.95
C ALA A 614 -2.51 -9.81 -3.05
N TYR A 615 -2.89 -10.59 -2.04
CA TYR A 615 -4.13 -11.36 -1.97
C TYR A 615 -4.69 -11.29 -0.54
N PRO A 616 -6.02 -11.27 -0.33
CA PRO A 616 -6.59 -11.27 1.02
C PRO A 616 -6.21 -12.53 1.79
N SER A 617 -5.35 -12.38 2.78
CA SER A 617 -4.79 -13.51 3.52
C SER A 617 -4.55 -13.17 4.98
N PHE A 618 -4.15 -14.19 5.75
CA PHE A 618 -3.74 -14.08 7.15
C PHE A 618 -2.21 -14.09 7.31
N VAL A 619 -1.45 -13.90 6.23
CA VAL A 619 0.01 -13.99 6.23
C VAL A 619 0.67 -12.77 5.60
N TRP A 620 1.93 -12.52 5.97
CA TRP A 620 2.91 -11.71 5.24
C TRP A 620 2.45 -10.28 4.89
N GLN A 621 2.04 -9.49 5.88
CA GLN A 621 1.57 -8.13 5.62
C GLN A 621 1.74 -7.21 6.82
N THR A 622 1.89 -5.91 6.58
CA THR A 622 1.81 -4.87 7.62
C THR A 622 0.47 -4.13 7.53
N TYR A 623 -0.05 -3.95 6.35
CA TYR A 623 -1.42 -3.55 6.07
C TYR A 623 -2.04 -4.58 5.13
N ASP A 624 -3.33 -4.77 5.24
CA ASP A 624 -4.01 -5.82 4.49
C ASP A 624 -4.32 -5.44 3.03
N TYR A 625 -4.79 -6.40 2.26
CA TYR A 625 -5.15 -6.23 0.85
C TYR A 625 -6.11 -5.04 0.62
N TYR A 626 -6.97 -4.72 1.56
CA TYR A 626 -7.93 -3.63 1.50
C TYR A 626 -7.42 -2.32 2.09
N TYR A 627 -6.13 -2.21 2.38
CA TYR A 627 -5.46 -1.08 3.02
C TYR A 627 -5.82 -0.87 4.51
N GLY A 628 -6.37 -1.88 5.18
CA GLY A 628 -6.55 -1.87 6.62
C GLY A 628 -5.20 -1.97 7.33
N LEU A 629 -4.92 -1.03 8.24
CA LEU A 629 -3.68 -1.02 9.01
C LEU A 629 -3.76 -2.06 10.13
N THR A 630 -2.78 -2.97 10.21
CA THR A 630 -2.74 -4.03 11.23
C THR A 630 -1.85 -3.65 12.40
N GLY A 631 -1.88 -4.46 13.48
CA GLY A 631 -0.92 -4.33 14.57
C GLY A 631 0.53 -4.38 14.09
N ALA A 632 0.83 -5.17 13.05
CA ALA A 632 2.17 -5.23 12.45
C ALA A 632 2.62 -3.88 11.85
N TYR A 633 1.70 -3.13 11.22
CA TYR A 633 1.99 -1.78 10.73
C TYR A 633 2.43 -0.86 11.87
N TRP A 634 1.69 -0.87 12.98
CA TRP A 634 1.96 -0.01 14.13
C TRP A 634 3.22 -0.43 14.86
N GLY A 635 3.48 -1.75 14.96
CA GLY A 635 4.72 -2.29 15.51
C GLY A 635 5.95 -1.87 14.71
N ALA A 636 5.91 -2.01 13.37
CA ALA A 636 6.98 -1.57 12.48
C ALA A 636 7.20 -0.05 12.55
N ARG A 637 6.11 0.72 12.50
CA ARG A 637 6.18 2.18 12.56
C ARG A 637 6.85 2.69 13.82
N ALA A 638 6.47 2.14 14.98
CA ALA A 638 7.08 2.50 16.26
C ALA A 638 8.56 2.14 16.30
N ALA A 639 8.91 0.89 15.97
CA ALA A 639 10.29 0.41 16.04
C ALA A 639 11.24 1.11 15.06
N CYS A 640 10.72 1.54 13.91
CA CYS A 640 11.53 2.13 12.84
C CYS A 640 11.68 3.65 12.93
N GLU A 641 11.19 4.32 13.98
CA GLU A 641 11.42 5.76 14.19
C GLU A 641 12.90 6.12 14.01
N PRO A 642 13.23 7.30 13.44
CA PRO A 642 14.63 7.69 13.19
C PRO A 642 15.50 7.77 14.45
N ALA A 643 14.92 8.19 15.58
CA ALA A 643 15.52 8.10 16.91
C ALA A 643 14.47 7.47 17.83
N HIS A 644 14.75 6.31 18.37
CA HIS A 644 13.77 5.44 19.01
C HIS A 644 14.24 4.99 20.39
N ILE A 645 13.35 5.10 21.39
CA ILE A 645 13.54 4.52 22.72
C ILE A 645 12.82 3.19 22.80
N TYR A 646 13.51 2.15 23.26
CA TYR A 646 12.95 0.82 23.33
C TYR A 646 13.44 0.05 24.57
N TRP A 647 12.72 -1.01 24.85
CA TRP A 647 13.06 -1.99 25.89
C TRP A 647 13.63 -3.25 25.25
N ASN A 648 14.86 -3.61 25.62
CA ASN A 648 15.43 -4.87 25.23
C ASN A 648 14.82 -6.00 26.07
N ALA A 649 14.12 -6.91 25.40
CA ALA A 649 13.40 -7.99 26.06
C ALA A 649 14.29 -9.06 26.70
N ASP A 650 15.56 -9.14 26.33
CA ASP A 650 16.50 -10.16 26.84
C ASP A 650 17.15 -9.75 28.15
N ASP A 651 17.62 -8.50 28.25
CA ASP A 651 18.41 -8.02 29.39
C ASP A 651 17.70 -6.95 30.22
N ASP A 652 16.46 -6.60 29.89
CA ASP A 652 15.65 -5.57 30.58
C ASP A 652 16.26 -4.16 30.59
N ARG A 653 17.18 -3.85 29.67
CA ARG A 653 17.72 -2.51 29.50
C ARG A 653 16.79 -1.64 28.65
N ILE A 654 16.73 -0.37 29.04
CA ILE A 654 16.17 0.68 28.18
C ILE A 654 17.31 1.26 27.35
N ARG A 655 17.09 1.30 26.04
CA ARG A 655 18.08 1.75 25.06
C ARG A 655 17.49 2.80 24.12
N VAL A 656 18.39 3.54 23.48
CA VAL A 656 18.05 4.48 22.40
C VAL A 656 18.85 4.11 21.18
N VAL A 657 18.18 3.88 20.05
CA VAL A 657 18.81 3.75 18.74
C VAL A 657 18.56 5.00 17.92
N ASN A 658 19.57 5.40 17.13
CA ASN A 658 19.50 6.56 16.25
C ASN A 658 19.97 6.17 14.84
N THR A 659 19.02 6.02 13.93
CA THR A 659 19.29 5.79 12.50
C THR A 659 19.28 7.07 11.66
N SER A 660 19.01 8.23 12.27
CA SER A 660 19.02 9.53 11.59
C SER A 660 20.44 10.10 11.44
N LEU A 661 20.57 11.16 10.64
CA LEU A 661 21.82 11.91 10.51
C LEU A 661 22.06 12.91 11.64
N ARG A 662 21.09 13.10 12.53
CA ARG A 662 21.14 14.08 13.63
C ARG A 662 21.85 13.46 14.84
N SER A 663 22.80 14.18 15.43
CA SER A 663 23.34 13.88 16.74
C SER A 663 22.48 14.54 17.82
N PHE A 664 22.23 13.81 18.89
CA PHE A 664 21.49 14.28 20.08
C PHE A 664 22.47 14.28 21.26
N PRO A 665 23.05 15.44 21.62
CA PRO A 665 24.06 15.50 22.69
C PRO A 665 23.48 15.32 24.10
N ALA A 666 22.20 15.59 24.27
CA ALA A 666 21.50 15.46 25.55
C ALA A 666 20.04 15.06 25.29
N LEU A 667 19.71 13.84 25.65
CA LEU A 667 18.35 13.30 25.67
C LEU A 667 18.03 12.90 27.11
N ARG A 668 16.75 13.02 27.49
CA ARG A 668 16.22 12.47 28.73
C ARG A 668 15.37 11.24 28.39
N ALA A 669 15.80 10.09 28.81
CA ALA A 669 15.08 8.83 28.71
C ALA A 669 14.33 8.58 30.01
N GLU A 670 13.05 8.26 29.93
CA GLU A 670 12.20 7.97 31.08
C GLU A 670 11.43 6.67 30.87
N ALA A 671 11.25 5.91 31.94
CA ALA A 671 10.46 4.69 31.98
C ALA A 671 9.52 4.67 33.18
N TRP A 672 8.28 4.32 32.94
CA TRP A 672 7.26 4.12 33.99
C TRP A 672 6.69 2.72 33.89
N ILE A 673 6.43 2.08 35.04
CA ILE A 673 5.68 0.84 35.12
C ILE A 673 4.34 1.12 35.80
N TYR A 674 3.27 0.64 35.20
CA TYR A 674 1.90 0.77 35.70
C TYR A 674 1.25 -0.61 35.84
N ASN A 675 0.50 -0.81 36.92
CA ASN A 675 -0.40 -1.95 37.03
C ASN A 675 -1.64 -1.78 36.12
N MET A 676 -2.43 -2.83 35.98
CA MET A 676 -3.67 -2.82 35.17
C MET A 676 -4.68 -1.79 35.67
N ASP A 677 -4.67 -1.47 36.96
CA ASP A 677 -5.52 -0.44 37.59
C ASP A 677 -5.00 1.00 37.35
N GLY A 678 -3.99 1.19 36.54
CA GLY A 678 -3.36 2.49 36.25
C GLY A 678 -2.44 3.02 37.37
N SER A 679 -2.26 2.30 38.49
CA SER A 679 -1.35 2.71 39.55
C SER A 679 0.09 2.64 39.10
N GLN A 680 0.83 3.75 39.26
CA GLN A 680 2.27 3.82 38.97
C GLN A 680 3.05 3.05 40.01
N ARG A 681 3.92 2.13 39.57
CA ARG A 681 4.75 1.27 40.43
C ARG A 681 6.23 1.62 40.37
N LEU A 682 6.67 2.21 39.25
CA LEU A 682 8.06 2.62 39.04
C LEU A 682 8.12 3.89 38.20
N HIS A 683 9.10 4.74 38.45
CA HIS A 683 9.56 5.78 37.53
C HIS A 683 11.07 5.85 37.63
N VAL A 684 11.73 5.72 36.46
CA VAL A 684 13.19 5.85 36.35
C VAL A 684 13.49 6.82 35.21
N ALA A 685 14.51 7.65 35.40
CA ALA A 685 14.97 8.58 34.39
C ALA A 685 16.49 8.57 34.28
N GLY A 686 16.99 8.71 33.08
CA GLY A 686 18.42 8.82 32.77
C GLY A 686 18.69 9.86 31.68
N ARG A 687 19.95 10.30 31.61
CA ARG A 687 20.42 11.15 30.50
C ARG A 687 21.30 10.34 29.59
N VAL A 688 21.14 10.52 28.29
CA VAL A 688 21.90 9.82 27.27
C VAL A 688 22.24 10.74 26.11
N ALA A 689 23.38 10.52 25.47
CA ALA A 689 23.73 11.14 24.20
C ALA A 689 23.67 10.06 23.10
N SER A 690 23.15 10.41 21.94
CA SER A 690 23.03 9.48 20.81
C SER A 690 23.63 10.07 19.54
N ARG A 691 24.46 9.29 18.86
CA ARG A 691 25.08 9.61 17.58
C ARG A 691 24.40 8.84 16.45
N PRO A 692 24.48 9.33 15.20
CA PRO A 692 24.04 8.58 14.04
C PRO A 692 24.62 7.16 14.00
N GLY A 693 23.78 6.16 13.67
CA GLY A 693 24.18 4.77 13.52
C GLY A 693 24.56 4.06 14.82
N THR A 694 24.05 4.49 15.97
CA THR A 694 24.35 3.88 17.27
C THR A 694 23.12 3.45 18.05
N ALA A 695 23.25 2.34 18.78
CA ALA A 695 22.37 1.98 19.90
C ALA A 695 23.13 2.20 21.21
N VAL A 696 22.51 2.83 22.20
CA VAL A 696 23.15 3.17 23.47
C VAL A 696 22.27 2.82 24.66
N ASP A 697 22.91 2.29 25.73
CA ASP A 697 22.22 1.99 26.99
C ASP A 697 21.83 3.28 27.73
N CYS A 698 20.62 3.32 28.26
CA CYS A 698 20.15 4.39 29.16
C CYS A 698 20.24 3.94 30.62
N PHE A 699 19.56 2.85 30.95
CA PHE A 699 19.53 2.24 32.29
C PHE A 699 18.90 0.84 32.22
N MET A 700 19.10 0.06 33.27
CA MET A 700 18.44 -1.23 33.49
C MET A 700 17.15 -1.05 34.27
N LEU A 701 16.09 -1.76 33.91
CA LEU A 701 14.85 -1.81 34.67
C LEU A 701 14.95 -2.85 35.79
N HIS A 702 14.57 -2.44 37.00
CA HIS A 702 14.41 -3.35 38.13
C HIS A 702 12.93 -3.37 38.50
N TYR A 703 12.29 -4.52 38.32
CA TYR A 703 10.85 -4.67 38.51
C TYR A 703 10.50 -4.64 40.00
N PRO A 704 9.60 -3.75 40.46
CA PRO A 704 9.21 -3.70 41.85
C PRO A 704 8.30 -4.88 42.20
N LEU A 705 8.19 -5.16 43.52
CA LEU A 705 7.22 -6.13 44.03
C LEU A 705 5.78 -5.59 43.87
N GLY A 706 4.81 -6.49 43.81
CA GLY A 706 3.37 -6.14 43.78
C GLY A 706 2.88 -5.67 42.42
N LEU A 707 3.52 -6.12 41.33
CA LEU A 707 3.01 -5.94 39.96
C LEU A 707 1.79 -6.84 39.72
N SER A 708 0.81 -6.33 38.99
CA SER A 708 -0.28 -7.13 38.48
C SER A 708 0.24 -8.18 37.48
N ALA A 709 -0.51 -9.27 37.30
CA ALA A 709 -0.14 -10.41 36.44
C ALA A 709 0.26 -9.95 35.05
N THR A 710 -0.48 -8.99 34.48
CA THR A 710 -0.04 -8.16 33.36
C THR A 710 0.11 -6.73 33.83
N HIS A 711 1.15 -6.03 33.38
CA HIS A 711 1.46 -4.64 33.71
C HIS A 711 2.03 -3.94 32.47
N PHE A 712 2.08 -2.61 32.51
CA PHE A 712 2.44 -1.79 31.37
C PHE A 712 3.75 -1.06 31.61
N LEU A 713 4.58 -0.99 30.58
CA LEU A 713 5.82 -0.23 30.53
C LEU A 713 5.65 0.91 29.52
N LYS A 714 5.69 2.15 29.98
CA LYS A 714 5.70 3.35 29.12
C LYS A 714 7.10 3.94 29.09
N LEU A 715 7.57 4.25 27.89
CA LEU A 715 8.86 4.91 27.64
C LEU A 715 8.63 6.25 26.99
N ARG A 716 9.48 7.23 27.32
CA ARG A 716 9.52 8.54 26.68
C ARG A 716 10.95 9.03 26.55
N LEU A 717 11.27 9.57 25.38
CA LEU A 717 12.53 10.23 25.08
C LEU A 717 12.25 11.68 24.75
N THR A 718 12.89 12.60 25.46
CA THR A 718 12.77 14.04 25.21
C THR A 718 14.13 14.65 24.91
N ASP A 719 14.16 15.68 24.08
CA ASP A 719 15.38 16.44 23.82
C ASP A 719 15.63 17.50 24.91
N ALA A 720 16.72 18.26 24.77
CA ALA A 720 17.11 19.28 25.73
C ALA A 720 16.10 20.43 25.86
N ALA A 721 15.23 20.63 24.86
CA ALA A 721 14.16 21.62 24.90
C ALA A 721 12.86 21.06 25.51
N GLY A 722 12.83 19.79 25.87
CA GLY A 722 11.65 19.09 26.40
C GLY A 722 10.69 18.57 25.31
N ALA A 723 11.06 18.71 24.03
CA ALA A 723 10.25 18.14 22.96
C ALA A 723 10.36 16.62 22.94
N VAL A 724 9.22 15.95 22.76
CA VAL A 724 9.16 14.48 22.65
C VAL A 724 9.81 14.05 21.34
N VAL A 725 10.81 13.18 21.43
CA VAL A 725 11.54 12.59 20.29
C VAL A 725 10.98 11.22 19.94
N SER A 726 10.64 10.40 20.97
CA SER A 726 10.05 9.08 20.80
C SER A 726 9.23 8.71 22.04
N GLU A 727 8.13 8.01 21.83
CA GLU A 727 7.34 7.38 22.89
C GLU A 727 7.10 5.92 22.52
N ASN A 728 7.11 5.04 23.53
CA ASN A 728 6.83 3.63 23.31
C ASN A 728 6.01 3.06 24.46
N PHE A 729 5.24 2.01 24.16
CA PHE A 729 4.39 1.37 25.14
C PHE A 729 4.45 -0.15 24.97
N TYR A 730 4.65 -0.87 26.07
CA TYR A 730 4.69 -2.32 26.11
C TYR A 730 3.77 -2.85 27.21
N TRP A 731 3.29 -4.07 27.02
CA TRP A 731 2.61 -4.85 28.04
C TRP A 731 3.47 -6.06 28.37
N ARG A 732 3.53 -6.37 29.66
CA ARG A 732 4.41 -7.38 30.23
C ARG A 732 3.62 -8.30 31.15
N GLY A 733 3.97 -9.58 31.17
CA GLY A 733 3.47 -10.53 32.15
C GLY A 733 4.51 -10.79 33.25
N THR A 734 4.06 -10.97 34.49
CA THR A 734 4.92 -11.52 35.55
C THR A 734 5.41 -12.94 35.20
N LYS A 735 4.65 -13.67 34.40
CA LYS A 735 5.10 -14.84 33.65
C LYS A 735 5.40 -14.45 32.24
N TYR A 736 6.56 -14.89 31.72
CA TYR A 736 7.05 -14.53 30.41
C TYR A 736 6.00 -14.79 29.30
N GLN A 737 5.66 -13.75 28.56
CA GLN A 737 4.67 -13.74 27.48
C GLN A 737 3.31 -14.40 27.85
N ARG A 738 2.79 -14.12 29.05
CA ARG A 738 1.46 -14.55 29.48
C ARG A 738 0.65 -13.30 29.84
N TYR A 739 -0.32 -12.97 29.01
CA TYR A 739 -1.09 -11.73 29.06
C TYR A 739 -2.59 -11.96 29.18
N ALA A 740 -3.03 -13.20 29.47
CA ALA A 740 -4.45 -13.53 29.58
C ALA A 740 -5.21 -12.65 30.57
N ALA A 741 -4.51 -12.10 31.60
CA ALA A 741 -5.08 -11.15 32.54
C ALA A 741 -5.60 -9.85 31.88
N LEU A 742 -5.15 -9.51 30.65
CA LEU A 742 -5.73 -8.39 29.90
C LEU A 742 -7.23 -8.54 29.63
N ASN A 743 -7.74 -9.78 29.57
CA ASN A 743 -9.16 -10.05 29.40
C ASN A 743 -10.00 -9.58 30.59
N ASP A 744 -9.37 -9.42 31.78
CA ASP A 744 -10.01 -8.95 33.03
C ASP A 744 -9.79 -7.44 33.25
N LEU A 745 -9.19 -6.72 32.28
CA LEU A 745 -8.94 -5.28 32.40
C LEU A 745 -10.29 -4.55 32.53
N LYS A 746 -10.43 -3.72 33.58
CA LYS A 746 -11.65 -2.97 33.85
C LYS A 746 -12.05 -2.13 32.65
N ARG A 747 -13.35 -2.03 32.39
CA ARG A 747 -13.89 -1.25 31.29
C ARG A 747 -13.59 0.23 31.45
N VAL A 748 -13.33 0.91 30.33
CA VAL A 748 -13.08 2.35 30.26
C VAL A 748 -14.07 3.01 29.30
N LYS A 749 -14.52 4.20 29.62
CA LYS A 749 -15.27 5.07 28.71
C LYS A 749 -14.35 6.22 28.28
N LEU A 750 -13.88 6.18 27.04
CA LEU A 750 -13.09 7.25 26.44
C LEU A 750 -13.98 8.49 26.15
N ARG A 751 -13.34 9.66 26.09
CA ARG A 751 -13.94 10.86 25.49
C ARG A 751 -13.20 11.15 24.21
N ALA A 752 -13.94 11.48 23.14
CA ALA A 752 -13.31 11.86 21.90
C ALA A 752 -14.05 13.01 21.26
N SER A 753 -13.32 13.83 20.51
CA SER A 753 -13.87 14.88 19.67
C SER A 753 -13.14 14.85 18.32
N SER A 754 -13.81 15.25 17.26
CA SER A 754 -13.17 15.35 15.97
C SER A 754 -13.67 16.54 15.16
N ARG A 755 -12.79 17.06 14.29
CA ARG A 755 -13.11 18.14 13.35
C ARG A 755 -12.66 17.74 11.96
N LEU A 756 -13.57 17.85 10.99
CA LEU A 756 -13.31 17.60 9.58
C LEU A 756 -12.85 18.89 8.88
N THR A 757 -11.86 18.77 8.01
CA THR A 757 -11.46 19.81 7.05
C THR A 757 -11.18 19.18 5.71
N THR A 758 -11.62 19.82 4.62
CA THR A 758 -11.39 19.35 3.24
C THR A 758 -10.50 20.36 2.52
N ALA A 759 -9.41 19.89 1.92
CA ALA A 759 -8.53 20.72 1.11
C ALA A 759 -7.84 19.87 0.03
N GLY A 760 -7.73 20.39 -1.19
CA GLY A 760 -7.01 19.72 -2.28
C GLY A 760 -7.51 18.31 -2.60
N GLY A 761 -8.81 18.05 -2.46
CA GLY A 761 -9.39 16.71 -2.70
C GLY A 761 -9.15 15.70 -1.57
N MET A 762 -8.56 16.14 -0.45
CA MET A 762 -8.32 15.32 0.73
C MET A 762 -9.17 15.80 1.91
N ASP A 763 -9.78 14.87 2.61
CA ASP A 763 -10.40 15.06 3.90
C ASP A 763 -9.40 14.78 5.02
N THR A 764 -9.43 15.60 6.07
CA THR A 764 -8.63 15.43 7.27
C THR A 764 -9.51 15.54 8.50
N LEU A 765 -9.71 14.44 9.22
CA LEU A 765 -10.26 14.41 10.56
C LEU A 765 -9.13 14.69 11.56
N ARG A 766 -9.24 15.77 12.33
CA ARG A 766 -8.40 16.03 13.51
C ARG A 766 -9.17 15.55 14.71
N ALA A 767 -8.57 14.69 15.51
CA ALA A 767 -9.23 14.03 16.62
C ALA A 767 -8.44 14.19 17.92
N ASP A 768 -9.16 14.37 19.01
CA ASP A 768 -8.66 14.35 20.39
C ASP A 768 -9.33 13.20 21.12
N ILE A 769 -8.56 12.23 21.60
CA ILE A 769 -9.05 11.06 22.33
C ILE A 769 -8.48 11.10 23.74
N THR A 770 -9.36 11.14 24.74
CA THR A 770 -8.99 11.29 26.15
C THR A 770 -9.45 10.09 26.96
N ASN A 771 -8.54 9.53 27.74
CA ASN A 771 -8.89 8.67 28.87
C ASN A 771 -9.15 9.58 30.09
N PRO A 772 -10.41 9.72 30.60
CA PRO A 772 -10.69 10.62 31.71
C PRO A 772 -9.87 10.26 32.95
N ALA A 773 -9.40 11.26 33.70
CA ALA A 773 -8.67 11.01 34.93
C ALA A 773 -9.48 10.19 35.98
N SER A 774 -10.81 10.30 35.93
CA SER A 774 -11.73 9.54 36.77
C SER A 774 -11.90 8.07 36.41
N SER A 775 -11.33 7.63 35.26
CA SER A 775 -11.45 6.23 34.81
C SER A 775 -10.75 5.26 35.77
N GLY A 776 -9.62 5.69 36.33
CA GLY A 776 -8.80 4.87 37.23
C GLY A 776 -8.29 3.57 36.59
N VAL A 777 -8.18 3.52 35.24
CA VAL A 777 -7.74 2.35 34.50
C VAL A 777 -7.07 2.78 33.20
N VAL A 778 -6.10 1.99 32.71
CA VAL A 778 -5.46 2.23 31.42
C VAL A 778 -6.45 1.92 30.29
N ALA A 779 -6.61 2.84 29.34
CA ALA A 779 -7.25 2.54 28.07
C ALA A 779 -6.21 1.88 27.16
N PHE A 780 -6.33 0.57 26.97
CA PHE A 780 -5.32 -0.25 26.32
C PHE A 780 -5.64 -0.48 24.85
N ALA A 781 -4.62 -0.41 23.99
CA ALA A 781 -4.71 -0.64 22.54
C ALA A 781 -5.87 0.14 21.88
N VAL A 782 -5.83 1.47 22.02
CA VAL A 782 -6.83 2.37 21.45
C VAL A 782 -6.62 2.48 19.96
N GLN A 783 -7.68 2.27 19.20
CA GLN A 783 -7.71 2.37 17.73
C GLN A 783 -8.65 3.48 17.29
N ALA A 784 -8.23 4.25 16.29
CA ALA A 784 -9.00 5.31 15.68
C ALA A 784 -9.18 5.04 14.18
N THR A 785 -10.42 5.05 13.71
CA THR A 785 -10.76 4.74 12.32
C THR A 785 -11.68 5.80 11.75
N ALA A 786 -11.41 6.25 10.52
CA ALA A 786 -12.37 7.04 9.76
C ALA A 786 -13.42 6.10 9.17
N VAL A 787 -14.70 6.38 9.42
CA VAL A 787 -15.80 5.54 8.98
C VAL A 787 -16.87 6.34 8.24
N ARG A 788 -17.70 5.65 7.45
CA ARG A 788 -18.82 6.22 6.71
C ARG A 788 -20.07 5.36 6.84
N GLY A 789 -21.22 6.03 6.64
CA GLY A 789 -22.53 5.37 6.65
C GLY A 789 -22.92 4.87 8.03
N GLN A 790 -24.09 4.29 8.14
CA GLN A 790 -24.65 3.78 9.38
C GLN A 790 -23.93 2.50 9.87
N ALA A 791 -23.44 1.69 8.96
CA ALA A 791 -22.73 0.45 9.29
C ALA A 791 -21.24 0.66 9.67
N ASP A 792 -20.79 1.91 9.89
CA ASP A 792 -19.39 2.29 10.16
C ASP A 792 -18.38 1.62 9.27
N THR A 793 -18.66 1.62 8.00
CA THR A 793 -17.73 1.10 7.02
C THR A 793 -16.45 1.93 7.04
N ALA A 794 -15.33 1.32 7.30
CA ALA A 794 -14.03 1.98 7.28
C ALA A 794 -13.78 2.65 5.93
N ILE A 795 -13.31 3.90 5.97
CA ILE A 795 -12.84 4.63 4.80
C ILE A 795 -11.39 4.23 4.58
N LEU A 796 -11.13 3.50 3.50
CA LEU A 796 -9.80 2.97 3.17
C LEU A 796 -9.45 3.27 1.71
N PRO A 797 -8.17 3.62 1.43
CA PRO A 797 -7.08 3.85 2.38
C PRO A 797 -7.27 5.10 3.24
N ALA A 798 -6.83 5.04 4.49
CA ALA A 798 -6.72 6.18 5.37
C ALA A 798 -5.30 6.26 5.97
N PHE A 799 -4.74 7.47 6.01
CA PHE A 799 -3.43 7.74 6.59
C PHE A 799 -3.61 8.31 7.99
N VAL A 800 -3.22 7.55 8.98
CA VAL A 800 -3.45 7.86 10.38
C VAL A 800 -2.12 8.23 11.04
N SER A 801 -2.07 9.38 11.70
CA SER A 801 -0.82 9.85 12.33
C SER A 801 -0.36 8.98 13.49
N ASP A 802 -1.29 8.32 14.19
CA ASP A 802 -1.06 7.28 15.20
C ASP A 802 -2.39 6.55 15.42
N GLY A 803 -2.40 5.24 15.53
CA GLY A 803 -3.67 4.50 15.49
C GLY A 803 -3.72 3.22 16.30
N ASP A 804 -2.70 2.92 17.08
CA ASP A 804 -2.69 1.81 18.04
C ASP A 804 -1.83 2.20 19.24
N PHE A 805 -2.43 2.89 20.21
CA PHE A 805 -1.78 3.48 21.36
C PHE A 805 -2.53 3.17 22.65
N SER A 806 -1.93 3.45 23.78
CA SER A 806 -2.58 3.30 25.09
C SER A 806 -2.54 4.61 25.87
N LEU A 807 -3.60 4.88 26.64
CA LEU A 807 -3.72 6.11 27.42
C LEU A 807 -3.85 5.80 28.92
N LEU A 808 -3.00 6.42 29.70
CA LEU A 808 -3.15 6.45 31.16
C LEU A 808 -4.33 7.36 31.55
N PRO A 809 -4.92 7.20 32.76
CA PRO A 809 -5.93 8.12 33.26
C PRO A 809 -5.48 9.58 33.19
N GLY A 810 -6.27 10.45 32.58
CA GLY A 810 -5.99 11.87 32.35
C GLY A 810 -5.22 12.19 31.06
N GLU A 811 -4.74 11.22 30.32
CA GLU A 811 -4.03 11.47 29.05
C GLU A 811 -4.97 11.71 27.88
N THR A 812 -4.54 12.59 26.99
CA THR A 812 -5.19 12.87 25.70
C THR A 812 -4.20 12.64 24.56
N LYS A 813 -4.65 11.95 23.50
CA LYS A 813 -3.93 11.80 22.25
C LYS A 813 -4.56 12.67 21.18
N HIS A 814 -3.72 13.47 20.51
CA HIS A 814 -4.08 14.26 19.34
C HIS A 814 -3.63 13.52 18.08
N LEU A 815 -4.54 13.34 17.13
CA LEU A 815 -4.23 12.62 15.90
C LEU A 815 -4.97 13.17 14.67
N THR A 816 -4.50 12.77 13.50
CA THR A 816 -5.10 13.11 12.23
C THR A 816 -5.33 11.85 11.41
N LEU A 817 -6.51 11.79 10.75
CA LEU A 817 -6.83 10.75 9.78
C LEU A 817 -7.10 11.45 8.44
N GLN A 818 -6.34 11.08 7.41
CA GLN A 818 -6.44 11.67 6.06
C GLN A 818 -6.88 10.62 5.06
N PHE A 819 -7.82 10.98 4.19
CA PHE A 819 -8.31 10.10 3.11
C PHE A 819 -8.81 10.95 1.94
N ALA A 820 -8.91 10.37 0.76
CA ALA A 820 -9.44 11.09 -0.39
C ALA A 820 -10.93 11.40 -0.21
N HIS A 821 -11.34 12.64 -0.49
CA HIS A 821 -12.74 13.09 -0.37
C HIS A 821 -13.71 12.18 -1.13
N ALA A 822 -13.33 11.73 -2.32
CA ALA A 822 -14.12 10.80 -3.12
C ALA A 822 -14.42 9.45 -2.42
N GLN A 823 -13.60 9.06 -1.44
CA GLN A 823 -13.76 7.80 -0.68
C GLN A 823 -14.73 7.96 0.51
N ALA A 824 -15.03 9.17 0.94
CA ALA A 824 -15.99 9.44 2.00
C ALA A 824 -17.40 8.94 1.65
N GLY A 825 -17.76 8.91 0.35
CA GLY A 825 -19.07 8.45 -0.13
C GLY A 825 -20.18 9.45 0.19
N LYS A 826 -21.40 8.97 0.31
CA LYS A 826 -22.54 9.81 0.69
C LYS A 826 -22.58 10.00 2.20
N GLY A 827 -22.69 11.25 2.66
CA GLY A 827 -22.75 11.63 4.07
C GLY A 827 -21.38 11.99 4.67
N PRO A 828 -21.36 12.70 5.81
CA PRO A 828 -20.12 13.13 6.46
C PRO A 828 -19.36 11.92 7.02
N PRO A 829 -18.03 11.89 6.84
CA PRO A 829 -17.20 10.89 7.51
C PRO A 829 -17.18 11.13 9.02
N ARG A 830 -17.05 10.05 9.77
CA ARG A 830 -17.03 10.05 11.23
C ARG A 830 -15.76 9.40 11.78
N LEU A 831 -15.43 9.70 13.02
CA LEU A 831 -14.41 9.02 13.79
C LEU A 831 -15.04 7.87 14.58
N ALA A 832 -14.54 6.65 14.39
CA ALA A 832 -14.79 5.53 15.30
C ALA A 832 -13.55 5.34 16.19
N VAL A 833 -13.78 5.17 17.49
CA VAL A 833 -12.73 4.90 18.47
C VAL A 833 -13.08 3.60 19.19
N ASP A 834 -12.14 2.70 19.25
CA ASP A 834 -12.26 1.44 19.98
C ASP A 834 -11.01 1.23 20.84
N CYS A 835 -11.10 0.38 21.85
CA CYS A 835 -9.94 -0.06 22.63
C CYS A 835 -10.19 -1.45 23.21
N TRP A 836 -9.14 -2.11 23.66
CA TRP A 836 -9.23 -3.46 24.22
C TRP A 836 -10.27 -3.59 25.33
N ASN A 837 -10.31 -2.64 26.24
CA ASN A 837 -11.19 -2.64 27.41
C ASN A 837 -12.31 -1.59 27.31
N ASN A 838 -12.84 -1.36 26.12
CA ASN A 838 -13.94 -0.44 25.93
C ASN A 838 -15.18 -0.86 26.75
N ALA A 839 -15.84 0.08 27.45
CA ALA A 839 -17.23 -0.06 27.86
C ALA A 839 -18.08 0.07 26.58
N PRO A 840 -19.19 -0.68 26.42
CA PRO A 840 -19.76 -0.98 25.10
C PRO A 840 -19.61 0.19 24.14
N LYS A 841 -19.05 -0.06 23.01
CA LYS A 841 -18.42 0.80 21.98
C LYS A 841 -18.74 2.29 22.07
N PHE A 842 -17.80 3.08 22.59
CA PHE A 842 -17.89 4.54 22.59
C PHE A 842 -17.64 5.08 21.17
N ARG A 843 -18.62 5.79 20.64
CA ARG A 843 -18.44 6.65 19.47
C ARG A 843 -18.40 8.08 19.91
N PRO A 844 -17.37 8.87 19.54
CA PRO A 844 -17.43 10.29 19.77
C PRO A 844 -18.67 10.82 19.04
N ALA A 845 -19.47 11.60 19.73
CA ALA A 845 -20.45 12.44 19.09
C ALA A 845 -19.69 13.30 18.05
N VAL A 846 -19.74 12.89 16.78
CA VAL A 846 -19.66 13.86 15.72
C VAL A 846 -20.87 14.74 15.98
N ASP A 847 -20.73 16.05 15.88
CA ASP A 847 -21.90 16.93 15.87
C ASP A 847 -22.73 16.57 14.62
N THR A 848 -23.50 15.49 14.73
CA THR A 848 -24.36 14.96 13.68
C THR A 848 -25.65 15.76 13.62
N GLY A 849 -25.85 16.66 14.59
CA GLY A 849 -27.13 17.26 14.84
C GLY A 849 -28.18 16.29 15.42
N ASP A 850 -27.79 15.02 15.70
CA ASP A 850 -28.69 14.05 16.34
C ASP A 850 -28.85 14.38 17.84
N LEU A 851 -30.02 14.92 18.17
CA LEU A 851 -30.37 15.33 19.51
C LEU A 851 -30.62 14.15 20.46
N ALA A 852 -30.85 12.94 19.91
CA ALA A 852 -31.17 11.73 20.65
C ALA A 852 -29.96 10.91 21.10
N LEU A 853 -28.80 11.13 20.47
CA LEU A 853 -27.61 10.33 20.69
C LEU A 853 -27.18 10.36 22.18
N ASP A 854 -26.99 9.17 22.79
CA ASP A 854 -26.61 8.98 24.20
C ASP A 854 -27.57 9.64 25.21
N ARG A 855 -28.83 9.90 24.84
CA ARG A 855 -29.82 10.46 25.73
C ARG A 855 -30.52 9.38 26.55
N PRO A 856 -30.97 9.69 27.79
CA PRO A 856 -31.73 8.73 28.56
C PRO A 856 -32.98 8.29 27.79
N ALA A 857 -33.15 6.99 27.64
CA ALA A 857 -34.29 6.40 27.00
C ALA A 857 -35.09 5.52 27.96
N SER A 858 -36.39 5.37 27.73
CA SER A 858 -37.28 4.50 28.49
C SER A 858 -38.31 3.91 27.54
N ALA A 859 -38.82 2.73 27.89
CA ALA A 859 -39.77 2.01 27.04
C ALA A 859 -40.95 1.45 27.87
N SER A 860 -42.05 1.15 27.19
CA SER A 860 -43.21 0.47 27.80
C SER A 860 -42.86 -0.92 28.29
N SER A 861 -41.98 -1.63 27.60
CA SER A 861 -41.48 -2.94 27.97
C SER A 861 -40.10 -3.18 27.31
N THR A 862 -39.38 -4.18 27.83
CA THR A 862 -38.16 -4.71 27.25
C THR A 862 -38.27 -6.23 27.23
N ASP A 863 -37.86 -6.86 26.11
CA ASP A 863 -37.71 -8.29 25.99
C ASP A 863 -36.60 -8.76 26.95
N PRO A 864 -36.87 -9.81 27.81
CA PRO A 864 -35.85 -10.32 28.71
C PRO A 864 -34.52 -10.70 28.07
N ASP A 865 -34.53 -11.14 26.82
CA ASP A 865 -33.35 -11.52 26.03
C ASP A 865 -32.80 -10.35 25.20
N GLY A 866 -33.37 -9.14 25.31
CA GLY A 866 -33.04 -7.95 24.56
C GLY A 866 -32.20 -6.93 25.35
N ASN A 867 -31.56 -6.01 24.64
CA ASN A 867 -30.99 -4.84 25.28
C ASN A 867 -32.08 -3.83 25.67
N GLY A 868 -31.78 -3.01 26.66
CA GLY A 868 -32.68 -1.96 27.13
C GLY A 868 -32.90 -0.81 26.11
N PRO A 869 -33.80 0.13 26.47
CA PRO A 869 -34.19 1.22 25.57
C PRO A 869 -33.01 2.14 25.14
N ASP A 870 -31.96 2.24 25.96
CA ASP A 870 -30.78 3.04 25.64
C ASP A 870 -30.00 2.50 24.43
N ALA A 871 -30.18 1.21 24.10
CA ALA A 871 -29.57 0.59 22.93
C ALA A 871 -30.16 1.06 21.58
N ALA A 872 -31.26 1.82 21.59
CA ALA A 872 -31.81 2.43 20.40
C ALA A 872 -31.37 3.88 20.16
N VAL A 873 -30.49 4.43 21.04
CA VAL A 873 -29.98 5.79 20.97
C VAL A 873 -28.46 5.85 21.23
N ASP A 874 -27.79 4.69 21.22
CA ASP A 874 -26.36 4.58 21.51
C ASP A 874 -25.48 4.79 20.28
N GLY A 875 -26.10 5.02 19.12
CA GLY A 875 -25.42 5.19 17.85
C GLY A 875 -24.89 3.88 17.25
N GLU A 876 -25.27 2.71 17.80
CA GLU A 876 -24.80 1.39 17.41
C GLU A 876 -25.83 0.61 16.61
N SER A 877 -25.64 0.47 15.31
CA SER A 877 -26.56 -0.32 14.46
C SER A 877 -26.54 -1.83 14.72
N THR A 878 -25.80 -2.29 15.73
CA THR A 878 -25.69 -3.71 16.12
C THR A 878 -26.33 -4.01 17.48
N THR A 879 -26.61 -2.99 18.26
CA THR A 879 -27.39 -3.04 19.48
C THR A 879 -28.83 -2.62 19.17
N ARG A 880 -29.81 -3.06 19.99
CA ARG A 880 -31.20 -2.74 19.71
C ARG A 880 -32.04 -2.79 20.97
N TRP A 881 -33.04 -1.91 21.08
CA TRP A 881 -34.16 -2.12 21.95
C TRP A 881 -35.10 -3.14 21.34
N SER A 882 -35.65 -4.04 22.15
CA SER A 882 -36.77 -4.93 21.81
C SER A 882 -37.85 -4.86 22.87
N SER A 883 -39.10 -4.68 22.43
CA SER A 883 -40.28 -4.74 23.32
C SER A 883 -40.68 -6.16 23.68
N ALA A 884 -41.55 -6.31 24.64
CA ALA A 884 -42.22 -7.59 24.89
C ALA A 884 -42.87 -8.13 23.61
N LEU A 885 -42.76 -9.44 23.42
CA LEU A 885 -43.26 -10.14 22.24
C LEU A 885 -44.81 -10.13 22.22
N GLY A 886 -45.38 -10.03 21.04
CA GLY A 886 -46.79 -10.23 20.81
C GLY A 886 -47.72 -9.19 21.41
N SER A 887 -47.25 -8.01 21.82
CA SER A 887 -48.04 -7.00 22.56
C SER A 887 -48.13 -5.67 21.82
N ASP A 888 -49.33 -5.13 21.69
CA ASP A 888 -49.64 -3.78 21.20
C ASP A 888 -50.55 -3.04 22.23
N PRO A 889 -50.39 -1.73 22.43
CA PRO A 889 -49.33 -0.85 21.91
C PRO A 889 -48.05 -0.93 22.71
N GLN A 890 -46.92 -0.50 22.09
CA GLN A 890 -45.63 -0.30 22.76
C GLN A 890 -45.04 1.06 22.42
N TRP A 891 -44.19 1.58 23.29
CA TRP A 891 -43.51 2.84 23.05
C TRP A 891 -42.02 2.84 23.52
N LEU A 892 -41.22 3.62 22.82
CA LEU A 892 -39.87 3.99 23.20
C LEU A 892 -39.78 5.52 23.30
N ARG A 893 -39.30 6.07 24.39
CA ARG A 893 -39.25 7.50 24.73
C ARG A 893 -37.82 7.92 25.04
N ILE A 894 -37.44 9.08 24.51
CA ILE A 894 -36.13 9.71 24.69
C ILE A 894 -36.31 11.03 25.44
N ASP A 895 -35.47 11.32 26.45
CA ASP A 895 -35.36 12.61 27.11
C ASP A 895 -34.21 13.42 26.48
N LEU A 896 -34.50 14.43 25.69
CA LEU A 896 -33.50 15.31 25.07
C LEU A 896 -32.82 16.25 26.05
N GLY A 897 -33.28 16.28 27.31
CA GLY A 897 -32.76 17.11 28.41
C GLY A 897 -33.29 18.55 28.46
N LYS A 898 -33.76 19.08 27.35
CA LYS A 898 -34.43 20.41 27.22
C LYS A 898 -35.39 20.37 26.07
N VAL A 899 -36.24 21.40 25.98
CA VAL A 899 -37.14 21.56 24.84
C VAL A 899 -36.34 21.93 23.60
N GLU A 900 -36.43 21.10 22.57
CA GLU A 900 -35.76 21.27 21.28
C GLU A 900 -36.74 21.31 20.14
N PRO A 901 -36.53 22.11 19.08
CA PRO A 901 -37.29 22.00 17.84
C PRO A 901 -36.87 20.75 17.08
N ILE A 902 -37.85 20.01 16.51
CA ILE A 902 -37.64 18.76 15.81
C ILE A 902 -38.13 18.88 14.39
N SER A 903 -37.25 18.62 13.42
CA SER A 903 -37.54 18.72 12.00
C SER A 903 -37.40 17.40 11.22
N ARG A 904 -36.75 16.39 11.81
CA ARG A 904 -36.52 15.10 11.16
C ARG A 904 -36.31 14.01 12.19
N VAL A 905 -36.78 12.81 11.87
CA VAL A 905 -36.54 11.60 12.63
C VAL A 905 -36.05 10.48 11.70
N GLU A 906 -35.06 9.73 12.09
CA GLU A 906 -34.65 8.49 11.42
C GLU A 906 -34.88 7.30 12.34
N LEU A 907 -35.49 6.25 11.82
CA LEU A 907 -35.71 4.97 12.50
C LEU A 907 -34.96 3.87 11.77
N LEU A 908 -34.15 3.13 12.49
CA LEU A 908 -33.52 1.92 11.94
C LEU A 908 -34.12 0.69 12.65
N TRP A 909 -35.09 0.10 12.01
CA TRP A 909 -35.76 -1.09 12.50
C TRP A 909 -34.91 -2.36 12.32
N GLU A 910 -35.05 -3.27 13.25
CA GLU A 910 -34.72 -4.68 13.08
C GLU A 910 -35.83 -5.36 12.25
N THR A 911 -35.85 -6.68 12.18
CA THR A 911 -36.93 -7.44 11.49
C THR A 911 -38.32 -7.17 12.08
N ALA A 912 -38.41 -6.93 13.38
CA ALA A 912 -39.64 -6.66 14.13
C ALA A 912 -39.94 -5.17 14.17
N TYR A 913 -40.79 -4.69 13.28
CA TYR A 913 -41.10 -3.29 13.09
C TYR A 913 -42.57 -2.92 13.40
N ALA A 914 -42.86 -1.61 13.49
CA ALA A 914 -44.20 -1.08 13.60
C ALA A 914 -44.82 -0.84 12.19
N LYS A 915 -45.95 -1.50 11.90
CA LYS A 915 -46.79 -1.22 10.73
C LYS A 915 -47.60 0.07 10.90
N SER A 916 -48.11 0.28 12.13
CA SER A 916 -48.83 1.54 12.48
C SER A 916 -48.14 2.15 13.69
N TYR A 917 -47.69 3.42 13.53
CA TYR A 917 -47.02 4.13 14.61
C TYR A 917 -47.15 5.66 14.50
N GLN A 918 -46.83 6.33 15.62
CA GLN A 918 -46.76 7.80 15.73
C GLN A 918 -45.39 8.21 16.24
N ILE A 919 -44.86 9.34 15.79
CA ILE A 919 -43.80 10.08 16.46
C ILE A 919 -44.46 11.21 17.21
N GLN A 920 -44.22 11.25 18.49
CA GLN A 920 -44.90 12.21 19.40
C GLN A 920 -43.86 13.01 20.17
N VAL A 921 -44.20 14.24 20.50
CA VAL A 921 -43.38 15.15 21.32
C VAL A 921 -44.14 15.59 22.56
N SER A 922 -43.37 15.94 23.60
CA SER A 922 -43.91 16.40 24.89
C SER A 922 -42.89 17.28 25.61
N ASP A 923 -43.35 18.28 26.33
CA ASP A 923 -42.49 19.10 27.21
C ASP A 923 -42.42 18.51 28.63
N ASP A 924 -43.45 17.80 29.08
CA ASP A 924 -43.58 17.29 30.43
C ASP A 924 -43.54 15.77 30.55
N GLY A 925 -43.51 15.04 29.44
CA GLY A 925 -43.51 13.57 29.38
C GLY A 925 -44.86 12.91 29.65
N VAL A 926 -45.92 13.72 29.80
CA VAL A 926 -47.29 13.27 30.12
C VAL A 926 -48.25 13.62 29.00
N HIS A 927 -48.27 14.86 28.53
CA HIS A 927 -49.11 15.34 27.44
C HIS A 927 -48.35 15.24 26.13
N TRP A 928 -48.91 14.52 25.16
CA TRP A 928 -48.23 14.16 23.90
C TRP A 928 -48.93 14.72 22.69
N THR A 929 -48.16 15.24 21.74
CA THR A 929 -48.64 15.78 20.48
C THR A 929 -48.01 14.95 19.34
N ASP A 930 -48.83 14.47 18.40
CA ASP A 930 -48.36 13.78 17.20
C ASP A 930 -47.69 14.75 16.25
N ILE A 931 -46.48 14.50 15.85
CA ILE A 931 -45.76 15.24 14.78
C ILE A 931 -45.64 14.39 13.51
N TYR A 932 -45.90 13.09 13.62
CA TYR A 932 -45.97 12.16 12.50
C TYR A 932 -46.90 10.98 12.85
N ARG A 933 -47.58 10.44 11.82
CA ARG A 933 -48.40 9.24 11.94
C ARG A 933 -48.36 8.44 10.65
N THR A 934 -48.25 7.12 10.75
CA THR A 934 -48.38 6.19 9.61
C THR A 934 -49.18 4.93 10.01
N VAL A 935 -49.80 4.29 8.99
CA VAL A 935 -50.42 2.97 9.06
C VAL A 935 -49.76 2.02 8.05
N ALA A 936 -48.70 2.47 7.42
CA ALA A 936 -47.97 1.81 6.35
C ALA A 936 -46.45 1.74 6.58
N GLY A 937 -46.03 1.64 7.82
CA GLY A 937 -44.62 1.41 8.16
C GLY A 937 -44.10 0.10 7.50
N HIS A 938 -42.89 0.11 7.00
CA HIS A 938 -42.34 -1.01 6.20
C HIS A 938 -41.10 -1.65 6.82
N GLY A 939 -40.58 -1.09 7.94
CA GLY A 939 -39.38 -1.59 8.60
C GLY A 939 -38.09 -1.19 7.83
N GLY A 940 -36.94 -1.73 8.28
CA GLY A 940 -35.64 -1.33 7.76
C GLY A 940 -35.29 0.11 8.15
N ALA A 941 -34.73 0.88 7.24
CA ALA A 941 -34.42 2.29 7.47
C ALA A 941 -35.58 3.19 7.00
N GLU A 942 -36.20 3.91 7.92
CA GLU A 942 -37.24 4.91 7.64
C GLU A 942 -36.72 6.31 7.99
N ASP A 943 -36.72 7.20 7.01
CA ASP A 943 -36.35 8.62 7.13
C ASP A 943 -37.62 9.48 7.06
N LEU A 944 -37.89 10.25 8.10
CA LEU A 944 -39.05 11.09 8.26
C LEU A 944 -38.63 12.58 8.26
N PRO A 945 -38.40 13.18 7.08
CA PRO A 945 -38.06 14.60 6.96
C PRO A 945 -39.25 15.52 7.15
N ASP A 946 -38.98 16.81 7.21
CA ASP A 946 -39.98 17.90 7.20
C ASP A 946 -40.99 17.85 8.35
N LEU A 947 -40.60 17.29 9.49
CA LEU A 947 -41.42 17.31 10.70
C LEU A 947 -41.47 18.71 11.29
N SER A 948 -42.55 19.02 11.95
CA SER A 948 -42.75 20.30 12.67
C SER A 948 -43.23 20.02 14.08
N GLY A 949 -42.31 20.06 15.02
CA GLY A 949 -42.64 19.87 16.45
C GLY A 949 -41.56 20.47 17.35
N HIS A 950 -41.85 20.51 18.65
CA HIS A 950 -40.89 20.82 19.67
C HIS A 950 -41.23 20.06 20.93
N GLY A 951 -40.26 19.71 21.74
CA GLY A 951 -40.47 19.06 23.02
C GLY A 951 -39.14 18.63 23.67
N ARG A 952 -39.19 18.47 24.96
CA ARG A 952 -38.08 17.82 25.70
C ARG A 952 -38.05 16.30 25.52
N TYR A 953 -39.23 15.72 25.34
CA TYR A 953 -39.35 14.28 25.14
C TYR A 953 -39.83 14.00 23.72
N VAL A 954 -39.23 12.98 23.11
CA VAL A 954 -39.71 12.42 21.83
C VAL A 954 -39.99 10.94 22.04
N ARG A 955 -41.09 10.44 21.49
CA ARG A 955 -41.36 8.99 21.52
C ARG A 955 -41.86 8.44 20.21
N LEU A 956 -41.50 7.21 19.95
CA LEU A 956 -42.15 6.33 19.04
C LEU A 956 -43.28 5.63 19.81
N TYR A 957 -44.51 5.70 19.29
CA TYR A 957 -45.68 5.03 19.82
C TYR A 957 -46.23 4.07 18.78
N GLY A 958 -45.90 2.80 18.87
CA GLY A 958 -46.34 1.73 17.97
C GLY A 958 -47.71 1.18 18.38
N THR A 959 -48.67 1.20 17.48
CA THR A 959 -50.06 0.77 17.72
C THR A 959 -50.38 -0.55 17.02
N GLN A 960 -49.61 -0.93 16.02
CA GLN A 960 -49.78 -2.23 15.34
C GLN A 960 -48.40 -2.72 14.88
N ARG A 961 -48.05 -3.94 15.23
CA ARG A 961 -46.84 -4.62 14.78
C ARG A 961 -46.90 -5.01 13.31
N GLY A 962 -45.77 -5.01 12.61
CA GLY A 962 -45.62 -5.50 11.24
C GLY A 962 -45.32 -7.02 11.14
N THR A 963 -44.95 -7.64 12.27
CA THR A 963 -44.58 -9.05 12.36
C THR A 963 -45.25 -9.72 13.56
N GLN A 964 -45.07 -11.02 13.71
CA GLN A 964 -45.57 -11.77 14.91
C GLN A 964 -44.78 -11.48 16.20
N TRP A 965 -43.61 -10.86 16.08
CA TRP A 965 -42.71 -10.53 17.20
C TRP A 965 -43.17 -9.29 17.96
N GLY A 966 -42.29 -8.51 18.53
CA GLY A 966 -42.59 -7.24 19.16
C GLY A 966 -42.24 -6.05 18.25
N TYR A 967 -41.69 -5.02 18.86
CA TYR A 967 -41.03 -3.88 18.16
C TYR A 967 -39.55 -3.92 18.49
N SER A 968 -38.70 -3.72 17.50
CA SER A 968 -37.26 -3.75 17.72
C SER A 968 -36.56 -2.69 16.86
N LEU A 969 -35.81 -1.79 17.50
CA LEU A 969 -35.09 -0.69 16.90
C LEU A 969 -33.61 -0.78 17.19
N TYR A 970 -32.80 -0.75 16.14
CA TYR A 970 -31.38 -0.51 16.25
C TYR A 970 -31.09 0.97 16.61
N GLU A 971 -31.80 1.92 15.96
CA GLU A 971 -31.59 3.35 16.17
C GLU A 971 -32.88 4.17 16.06
N PHE A 972 -32.99 5.16 16.95
CA PHE A 972 -34.00 6.21 16.92
C PHE A 972 -33.27 7.57 17.00
N LYS A 973 -33.09 8.22 15.86
CA LYS A 973 -32.38 9.51 15.76
C LYS A 973 -33.35 10.66 15.61
N VAL A 974 -33.02 11.80 16.22
CA VAL A 974 -33.86 13.01 16.23
C VAL A 974 -33.01 14.21 15.82
N TYR A 975 -33.48 15.01 14.88
CA TYR A 975 -32.78 16.18 14.36
C TYR A 975 -33.58 17.46 14.49
N GLY A 976 -32.93 18.55 14.87
CA GLY A 976 -33.46 19.91 14.82
C GLY A 976 -33.35 20.53 13.43
N PRO A 977 -33.98 21.73 13.20
CA PRO A 977 -33.83 22.47 11.97
C PRO A 977 -32.34 22.77 11.70
N GLN A 978 -31.85 22.46 10.49
CA GLN A 978 -30.50 22.86 10.11
C GLN A 978 -30.45 24.39 10.04
N ALA A 979 -29.54 25.01 10.78
CA ALA A 979 -29.25 26.41 10.59
C ALA A 979 -28.81 26.62 9.14
N THR A 980 -29.60 27.37 8.37
CA THR A 980 -29.19 27.85 7.04
C THR A 980 -27.90 28.64 7.20
N ARG A 981 -26.83 28.07 6.65
CA ARG A 981 -25.51 28.72 6.53
C ARG A 981 -25.52 29.63 5.30
#